data_7f22c3c7e194e5d04f6ccbab0d890954
#
_entry.id   7f22c3c7e194e5d04f6ccbab0d890954
#
_cell.length_a   1.000
_cell.length_b   1.000
_cell.length_c   1.000
_cell.angle_alpha   90.00
_cell.angle_beta   90.00
_cell.angle_gamma   90.00
#
_symmetry.space_group_name_H-M   'P 1'
#
loop_
_entity.id
_entity.type
_entity.pdbx_description
1 polymer ?
#
loop_
_entity_poly.entity_id
_entity_poly.type
_entity_poly.pdbx_seq_one_letter_code
_entity_poly.pdbx_strand_id
1 'polypeptide(L)'
;NGGAPLKNDFIELFNNGASAVDLSGWSVQYASASGTSWQKTALGGMIQPGQYLLVQQAAGTNTAAPALPAADFSGSIAMGASNGKVALVKNNTALNCSSNCLPNADIADLVGYGSAGGFEGSGAAPAASNTQAVLRGNNGCNDSNNNAADFSAAAPAPRNAATPFASCSGNGGDNGGNNGGGNNGASVRIRDIQGKAHLSPLLGQAVTAVPGVVTLLRSNGFYMQDTQPDNDAATSEGIFVYTGSAPTVAPGDAVSVSGSISEFRPGGSGGTGNLSTTQIGGNPQVSVLSSGNALPAAVVIGAGGRTPPGKQISAVNGNVENAAQLDLSQGIDFWESLEGMRLQLNQAVATGPRNSYGEVSLLADAGAYASVRNNRGALVIAADDFNPERIILDDGSVTTPVMNSGDMLTQVEGVLDYNFGNFKLLASHIGSKIDMALSAETTRKQQLDELSVASFNVENLDAGDDAAKFSRLAQTVVGNLQSPDIVGLMEIQDDNGATNNGVVSASQTYARLIAAISAAGGPAYQFRQIDPVDGQDGGEPGGNIRVGFLFNPLRVTFVDRAGAGSLTANTLQPCDAGACLQYSPGRIAPSDSAFASSRKPLAGEFRFNGHGVIVIANHFNSKGGDQPLFGRYQPPALTSETQRQRQAEIVANFVQQAATLAPQAKVVVLGDLNDFQFSRPLSTLKNAGLADLVETLPEAERYTYIYDGNAQVLDHIMVSQALQGVADYDIVHVNSEFADQASDHEPEVARLNLPPQVSDISSQFGMLKSGLSYNFASKTYNGTLTLTASAAINKPLLVALRNLPAGVSLANAWGYLSGVPYLRVEAPIAAGQKISLPLRFNNPAKTAIGYQPLVYVAN
;
A
#
# COMPACT_ATOMS: atom_id res chain seq x y z
N ASN A 1 17.06 -14.84 30.17
CA ASN A 1 17.38 -13.65 29.41
C ASN A 1 16.33 -13.44 28.30
N GLY A 2 15.19 -12.86 28.67
CA GLY A 2 14.17 -12.48 27.69
C GLY A 2 14.72 -11.38 26.78
N GLY A 3 14.54 -11.53 25.46
CA GLY A 3 14.90 -10.52 24.47
C GLY A 3 16.25 -10.69 23.78
N ALA A 4 17.02 -11.77 24.04
CA ALA A 4 18.26 -12.03 23.30
C ALA A 4 17.92 -12.38 21.83
N PRO A 5 18.56 -11.72 20.81
CA PRO A 5 18.28 -11.94 19.39
C PRO A 5 18.83 -13.25 18.88
N LEU A 6 19.79 -13.88 19.58
CA LEU A 6 20.43 -15.14 19.22
C LEU A 6 20.42 -16.10 20.40
N LYS A 7 20.39 -17.42 20.09
CA LYS A 7 20.28 -18.50 21.07
C LYS A 7 21.53 -18.72 21.91
N ASN A 8 22.70 -18.48 21.34
CA ASN A 8 23.98 -18.80 21.94
C ASN A 8 24.89 -17.58 22.07
N ASP A 9 25.74 -17.54 23.09
CA ASP A 9 26.90 -16.65 23.10
C ASP A 9 27.87 -17.05 21.98
N PHE A 10 28.61 -16.07 21.46
CA PHE A 10 29.59 -16.34 20.39
C PHE A 10 30.83 -15.44 20.48
N ILE A 11 31.93 -15.93 19.90
CA ILE A 11 33.13 -15.15 19.63
C ILE A 11 33.43 -15.28 18.15
N GLU A 12 33.66 -14.15 17.48
CA GLU A 12 34.05 -14.11 16.07
C GLU A 12 35.55 -13.79 15.98
N LEU A 13 36.29 -14.53 15.17
CA LEU A 13 37.69 -14.28 14.84
C LEU A 13 37.78 -13.76 13.41
N PHE A 14 38.68 -12.82 13.19
CA PHE A 14 38.99 -12.28 11.89
C PHE A 14 40.49 -12.17 11.68
N ASN A 15 41.00 -12.62 10.52
CA ASN A 15 42.39 -12.44 10.18
C ASN A 15 42.59 -11.14 9.39
N ASN A 16 43.03 -10.10 10.10
CA ASN A 16 43.32 -8.77 9.51
C ASN A 16 44.74 -8.71 8.89
N GLY A 17 45.53 -9.82 8.99
CA GLY A 17 46.88 -9.90 8.47
C GLY A 17 46.94 -10.26 6.97
N ALA A 18 48.12 -10.09 6.36
CA ALA A 18 48.36 -10.44 4.97
C ALA A 18 48.72 -11.93 4.71
N SER A 19 48.80 -12.76 5.75
CA SER A 19 49.18 -14.17 5.65
C SER A 19 48.21 -15.08 6.40
N ALA A 20 48.03 -16.29 5.92
CA ALA A 20 47.27 -17.32 6.63
C ALA A 20 47.90 -17.65 7.99
N VAL A 21 47.07 -17.85 9.01
CA VAL A 21 47.51 -18.21 10.38
C VAL A 21 47.01 -19.60 10.73
N ASP A 22 47.94 -20.48 11.21
CA ASP A 22 47.58 -21.79 11.76
C ASP A 22 47.12 -21.65 13.22
N LEU A 23 45.84 -21.93 13.47
CA LEU A 23 45.22 -21.90 14.80
C LEU A 23 45.32 -23.25 15.53
N SER A 24 46.08 -24.20 15.00
CA SER A 24 46.29 -25.53 15.63
C SER A 24 46.96 -25.37 16.99
N GLY A 25 46.26 -25.81 18.04
CA GLY A 25 46.70 -25.65 19.43
C GLY A 25 46.42 -24.32 20.10
N TRP A 26 45.82 -23.37 19.39
CA TRP A 26 45.33 -22.10 19.96
C TRP A 26 43.99 -22.26 20.70
N SER A 27 43.59 -21.22 21.42
CA SER A 27 42.28 -21.19 22.10
C SER A 27 41.70 -19.76 22.16
N VAL A 28 40.40 -19.65 22.11
CA VAL A 28 39.71 -18.49 22.64
C VAL A 28 39.37 -18.70 24.11
N GLN A 29 39.63 -17.70 24.94
CA GLN A 29 39.42 -17.78 26.38
C GLN A 29 38.59 -16.62 26.89
N TYR A 30 37.78 -16.85 27.93
CA TYR A 30 36.96 -15.87 28.59
C TYR A 30 37.14 -15.88 30.09
N ALA A 31 37.16 -14.70 30.71
CA ALA A 31 37.05 -14.51 32.15
C ALA A 31 36.10 -13.34 32.47
N SER A 32 35.48 -13.34 33.64
CA SER A 32 34.69 -12.19 34.12
C SER A 32 35.58 -10.94 34.27
N ALA A 33 34.96 -9.77 34.33
CA ALA A 33 35.62 -8.44 34.29
C ALA A 33 36.84 -8.32 35.22
N SER A 34 36.75 -8.78 36.48
CA SER A 34 37.82 -8.80 37.45
C SER A 34 38.40 -10.20 37.76
N GLY A 35 37.88 -11.26 37.09
CA GLY A 35 38.24 -12.63 37.40
C GLY A 35 39.64 -13.02 36.93
N THR A 36 40.20 -14.04 37.56
CA THR A 36 41.48 -14.69 37.18
C THR A 36 41.29 -16.12 36.66
N SER A 37 40.08 -16.63 36.76
CA SER A 37 39.75 -17.98 36.24
C SER A 37 39.25 -17.88 34.81
N TRP A 38 40.05 -18.35 33.87
CA TRP A 38 39.76 -18.34 32.45
C TRP A 38 39.22 -19.69 31.96
N GLN A 39 38.06 -19.63 31.32
CA GLN A 39 37.49 -20.76 30.57
C GLN A 39 37.97 -20.72 29.12
N LYS A 40 38.11 -21.88 28.45
CA LYS A 40 38.67 -21.90 27.11
C LYS A 40 37.92 -22.82 26.16
N THR A 41 37.94 -22.45 24.88
CA THR A 41 37.51 -23.29 23.74
C THR A 41 38.71 -23.45 22.80
N ALA A 42 39.13 -24.70 22.52
CA ALA A 42 40.24 -24.98 21.63
C ALA A 42 39.90 -24.66 20.18
N LEU A 43 40.87 -24.18 19.45
CA LEU A 43 40.80 -23.87 18.02
C LEU A 43 41.69 -24.84 17.22
N GLY A 44 41.58 -24.78 15.88
CA GLY A 44 42.41 -25.56 14.95
C GLY A 44 42.27 -25.10 13.51
N GLY A 45 43.06 -25.70 12.62
CA GLY A 45 43.00 -25.35 11.19
C GLY A 45 43.59 -23.98 10.87
N MET A 46 43.39 -23.55 9.63
CA MET A 46 43.95 -22.30 9.09
C MET A 46 42.86 -21.23 8.98
N ILE A 47 43.18 -19.96 9.33
CA ILE A 47 42.38 -18.80 8.98
C ILE A 47 43.09 -17.96 7.93
N GLN A 48 42.50 -17.82 6.75
CA GLN A 48 43.08 -17.09 5.62
C GLN A 48 43.00 -15.55 5.82
N PRO A 49 43.83 -14.76 5.17
CA PRO A 49 43.70 -13.30 5.17
C PRO A 49 42.27 -12.86 4.80
N GLY A 50 41.65 -11.99 5.62
CA GLY A 50 40.29 -11.52 5.42
C GLY A 50 39.20 -12.53 5.77
N GLN A 51 39.50 -13.71 6.24
CA GLN A 51 38.51 -14.74 6.62
C GLN A 51 37.98 -14.51 8.03
N TYR A 52 36.67 -14.84 8.21
CA TYR A 52 36.03 -14.93 9.52
C TYR A 52 35.92 -16.38 9.99
N LEU A 53 35.94 -16.60 11.30
CA LEU A 53 35.60 -17.87 11.94
C LEU A 53 34.65 -17.60 13.13
N LEU A 54 33.59 -18.38 13.24
CA LEU A 54 32.58 -18.28 14.30
C LEU A 54 32.78 -19.37 15.35
N VAL A 55 32.97 -18.97 16.59
CA VAL A 55 33.06 -19.85 17.75
C VAL A 55 31.79 -19.75 18.58
N GLN A 56 30.89 -20.69 18.43
CA GLN A 56 29.66 -20.78 19.25
C GLN A 56 30.05 -21.12 20.69
N GLN A 57 29.36 -20.46 21.65
CA GLN A 57 29.55 -20.71 23.09
C GLN A 57 28.23 -21.17 23.75
N ALA A 58 28.06 -21.02 25.06
CA ALA A 58 26.92 -21.54 25.80
C ALA A 58 25.57 -21.01 25.25
N ALA A 59 24.55 -21.85 25.29
CA ALA A 59 23.20 -21.46 24.98
C ALA A 59 22.58 -20.65 26.12
N GLY A 60 21.86 -19.60 25.77
CA GLY A 60 21.00 -18.85 26.70
C GLY A 60 19.73 -19.61 27.09
N THR A 61 18.98 -19.08 28.03
CA THR A 61 17.70 -19.67 28.51
C THR A 61 16.53 -19.46 27.56
N ASN A 62 16.65 -18.55 26.58
CA ASN A 62 15.61 -18.31 25.57
C ASN A 62 15.73 -19.36 24.44
N THR A 63 14.95 -20.44 24.55
CA THR A 63 14.94 -21.54 23.56
C THR A 63 14.27 -21.15 22.24
N ALA A 64 13.50 -20.05 22.21
CA ALA A 64 12.80 -19.55 21.03
C ALA A 64 13.67 -18.58 20.20
N ALA A 65 14.82 -18.13 20.70
CA ALA A 65 15.72 -17.27 19.96
C ALA A 65 16.31 -18.01 18.74
N PRO A 66 16.53 -17.30 17.59
CA PRO A 66 17.17 -17.86 16.42
C PRO A 66 18.54 -18.50 16.74
N ALA A 67 18.88 -19.56 16.04
CA ALA A 67 20.22 -20.16 16.11
C ALA A 67 21.26 -19.23 15.46
N LEU A 68 22.53 -19.38 15.87
CA LEU A 68 23.67 -18.82 15.14
C LEU A 68 23.76 -19.40 13.71
N PRO A 69 24.39 -18.71 12.76
CA PRO A 69 24.91 -19.35 11.56
C PRO A 69 25.75 -20.60 11.93
N ALA A 70 25.95 -21.51 10.98
CA ALA A 70 26.78 -22.72 11.23
C ALA A 70 28.13 -22.33 11.81
N ALA A 71 28.38 -22.70 13.05
CA ALA A 71 29.64 -22.37 13.75
C ALA A 71 30.80 -23.21 13.23
N ASP A 72 31.99 -22.59 13.10
CA ASP A 72 33.22 -23.28 12.71
C ASP A 72 33.82 -24.05 13.90
N PHE A 73 33.59 -23.50 15.12
CA PHE A 73 33.98 -24.14 16.38
C PHE A 73 32.87 -24.04 17.40
N SER A 74 32.85 -24.95 18.38
CA SER A 74 31.85 -24.95 19.44
C SER A 74 32.47 -25.14 20.82
N GLY A 75 32.06 -24.33 21.77
CA GLY A 75 32.41 -24.41 23.17
C GLY A 75 31.18 -24.33 24.08
N SER A 76 31.41 -24.17 25.38
CA SER A 76 30.34 -24.12 26.39
C SER A 76 30.51 -22.96 27.39
N ILE A 77 31.27 -21.94 27.03
CA ILE A 77 31.55 -20.81 27.89
C ILE A 77 30.28 -19.91 28.00
N ALA A 78 29.83 -19.69 29.22
CA ALA A 78 28.75 -18.70 29.48
C ALA A 78 29.40 -17.34 29.72
N MET A 79 29.20 -16.42 28.76
CA MET A 79 29.80 -15.08 28.80
C MET A 79 28.89 -14.07 29.48
N GLY A 80 29.49 -13.11 30.21
CA GLY A 80 28.76 -12.04 30.82
C GLY A 80 28.22 -11.06 29.77
N ALA A 81 26.92 -10.71 29.85
CA ALA A 81 26.28 -9.86 28.85
C ALA A 81 26.83 -8.42 28.83
N SER A 82 27.22 -7.83 29.97
CA SER A 82 27.58 -6.42 30.06
C SER A 82 29.08 -6.15 30.27
N ASN A 83 29.83 -7.13 30.72
CA ASN A 83 31.25 -6.96 31.01
C ASN A 83 31.99 -8.29 31.05
N GLY A 84 33.25 -8.30 30.63
CA GLY A 84 34.10 -9.48 30.61
C GLY A 84 35.38 -9.26 29.84
N LYS A 85 36.19 -10.32 29.73
CA LYS A 85 37.43 -10.32 28.96
C LYS A 85 37.46 -11.53 28.04
N VAL A 86 37.80 -11.33 26.76
CA VAL A 86 38.03 -12.37 25.76
C VAL A 86 39.48 -12.27 25.31
N ALA A 87 40.19 -13.40 25.24
CA ALA A 87 41.55 -13.45 24.73
C ALA A 87 41.67 -14.52 23.63
N LEU A 88 42.39 -14.21 22.56
CA LEU A 88 42.92 -15.19 21.61
C LEU A 88 44.32 -15.57 22.04
N VAL A 89 44.51 -16.84 22.37
CA VAL A 89 45.75 -17.35 22.98
C VAL A 89 46.42 -18.40 22.10
N LYS A 90 47.74 -18.26 21.83
CA LYS A 90 48.54 -19.10 20.94
C LYS A 90 48.81 -20.49 21.46
N ASN A 91 48.23 -20.89 22.57
CA ASN A 91 48.28 -22.22 23.14
C ASN A 91 46.92 -22.57 23.78
N ASN A 92 46.80 -23.79 24.31
CA ASN A 92 45.58 -24.29 24.95
C ASN A 92 45.73 -24.36 26.50
N THR A 93 46.58 -23.51 27.10
CA THR A 93 46.70 -23.36 28.54
C THR A 93 45.86 -22.22 29.05
N ALA A 94 45.02 -22.44 30.08
CA ALA A 94 44.19 -21.38 30.62
C ALA A 94 45.04 -20.26 31.26
N LEU A 95 44.71 -19.02 30.92
CA LEU A 95 45.31 -17.84 31.57
C LEU A 95 44.90 -17.79 33.05
N ASN A 96 45.66 -17.01 33.85
CA ASN A 96 45.42 -16.85 35.29
C ASN A 96 45.54 -15.35 35.74
N CYS A 97 45.53 -14.43 34.75
CA CYS A 97 45.68 -13.00 35.00
C CYS A 97 44.32 -12.27 35.20
N SER A 98 44.33 -11.09 35.82
CA SER A 98 43.14 -10.22 35.91
C SER A 98 43.34 -8.94 35.10
N SER A 99 43.90 -7.88 35.69
CA SER A 99 44.19 -6.59 35.01
C SER A 99 45.60 -6.55 34.40
N ASN A 100 46.45 -7.51 34.70
CA ASN A 100 47.83 -7.57 34.30
C ASN A 100 48.09 -8.69 33.26
N CYS A 101 47.16 -8.87 32.33
CA CYS A 101 47.26 -9.89 31.28
C CYS A 101 48.33 -9.56 30.24
N LEU A 102 48.58 -8.30 30.01
CA LEU A 102 49.56 -7.80 29.03
C LEU A 102 50.73 -7.07 29.75
N PRO A 103 51.97 -7.12 29.17
CA PRO A 103 52.35 -7.87 27.98
C PRO A 103 52.45 -9.36 28.24
N ASN A 104 52.01 -10.18 27.27
CA ASN A 104 52.13 -11.64 27.30
C ASN A 104 52.29 -12.15 25.84
N ALA A 105 53.40 -12.82 25.54
CA ALA A 105 53.72 -13.31 24.20
C ALA A 105 52.73 -14.38 23.67
N ASP A 106 52.06 -15.10 24.56
CA ASP A 106 51.06 -16.11 24.21
C ASP A 106 49.70 -15.51 23.84
N ILE A 107 49.41 -14.25 24.20
CA ILE A 107 48.18 -13.59 23.83
C ILE A 107 48.36 -12.93 22.47
N ALA A 108 47.54 -13.30 21.50
CA ALA A 108 47.51 -12.71 20.18
C ALA A 108 46.61 -11.48 20.10
N ASP A 109 45.51 -11.46 20.88
CA ASP A 109 44.56 -10.34 20.99
C ASP A 109 43.81 -10.45 22.31
N LEU A 110 43.53 -9.30 22.96
CA LEU A 110 42.81 -9.20 24.23
C LEU A 110 41.74 -8.15 24.18
N VAL A 111 40.49 -8.53 24.32
CA VAL A 111 39.36 -7.61 24.35
C VAL A 111 38.72 -7.60 25.74
N GLY A 112 38.89 -6.50 26.47
CA GLY A 112 38.13 -6.23 27.67
C GLY A 112 36.94 -5.31 27.36
N TYR A 113 35.74 -5.65 27.84
CA TYR A 113 34.53 -4.84 27.58
C TYR A 113 33.76 -4.49 28.87
N GLY A 114 33.03 -3.39 28.84
CA GLY A 114 32.31 -2.87 29.99
C GLY A 114 33.23 -2.43 31.11
N SER A 115 33.07 -2.99 32.29
CA SER A 115 33.93 -2.69 33.47
C SER A 115 35.14 -3.60 33.61
N ALA A 116 35.64 -4.18 32.51
CA ALA A 116 36.79 -5.08 32.52
C ALA A 116 38.05 -4.37 33.05
N GLY A 117 38.77 -5.01 33.94
CA GLY A 117 40.04 -4.50 34.45
C GLY A 117 41.26 -4.82 33.57
N GLY A 118 41.17 -5.72 32.62
CA GLY A 118 42.21 -6.08 31.64
C GLY A 118 41.72 -5.82 30.20
N PHE A 119 42.45 -4.98 29.47
CA PHE A 119 42.15 -4.58 28.11
C PHE A 119 43.40 -4.06 27.40
N GLU A 120 43.33 -3.85 26.11
CA GLU A 120 44.38 -3.20 25.32
C GLU A 120 44.12 -1.67 25.25
N GLY A 121 45.21 -0.89 25.33
CA GLY A 121 45.19 0.56 25.11
C GLY A 121 44.68 1.36 26.30
N SER A 122 43.91 2.41 26.01
CA SER A 122 43.52 3.47 27.00
C SER A 122 42.28 3.11 27.83
N GLY A 123 41.51 2.09 27.43
CA GLY A 123 40.25 1.69 28.08
C GLY A 123 39.62 0.46 27.49
N ALA A 124 38.69 -0.12 28.23
CA ALA A 124 37.87 -1.23 27.76
C ALA A 124 36.92 -0.79 26.61
N ALA A 125 36.56 -1.76 25.78
CA ALA A 125 35.47 -1.60 24.81
C ALA A 125 34.14 -1.28 25.52
N PRO A 126 33.16 -0.69 24.84
CA PRO A 126 31.83 -0.42 25.42
C PRO A 126 31.19 -1.67 26.03
N ALA A 127 30.28 -1.46 26.98
CA ALA A 127 29.51 -2.56 27.54
C ALA A 127 28.57 -3.16 26.47
N ALA A 128 28.55 -4.49 26.35
CA ALA A 128 27.53 -5.18 25.60
C ALA A 128 26.19 -5.27 26.38
N SER A 129 25.18 -5.92 25.82
CA SER A 129 23.92 -6.20 26.50
C SER A 129 23.32 -7.52 26.00
N ASN A 130 22.17 -7.91 26.50
CA ASN A 130 21.46 -9.08 25.97
C ASN A 130 21.03 -8.95 24.50
N THR A 131 21.02 -7.72 23.97
CA THR A 131 20.57 -7.41 22.60
C THR A 131 21.68 -6.80 21.72
N GLN A 132 22.89 -6.57 22.29
CA GLN A 132 24.02 -5.97 21.60
C GLN A 132 25.31 -6.77 21.82
N ALA A 133 26.08 -6.89 20.77
CA ALA A 133 27.44 -7.43 20.80
C ALA A 133 28.49 -6.31 20.80
N VAL A 134 29.68 -6.58 21.25
CA VAL A 134 30.86 -5.72 21.08
C VAL A 134 31.50 -6.08 19.77
N LEU A 135 31.53 -5.17 18.81
CA LEU A 135 32.00 -5.39 17.43
C LEU A 135 33.21 -4.52 17.14
N ARG A 136 34.27 -5.13 16.60
CA ARG A 136 35.44 -4.43 16.10
C ARG A 136 35.11 -3.69 14.81
N GLY A 137 35.46 -2.41 14.73
CA GLY A 137 35.13 -1.53 13.61
C GLY A 137 35.74 -1.99 12.27
N ASN A 138 35.20 -1.41 11.18
CA ASN A 138 35.67 -1.67 9.82
C ASN A 138 35.75 -3.17 9.49
N ASN A 139 34.63 -3.90 9.71
CA ASN A 139 34.52 -5.35 9.47
C ASN A 139 35.58 -6.23 10.16
N GLY A 140 36.19 -5.76 11.26
CA GLY A 140 37.24 -6.44 11.96
C GLY A 140 38.63 -5.91 11.66
N CYS A 141 38.75 -4.96 10.72
CA CYS A 141 40.06 -4.42 10.30
C CYS A 141 40.66 -3.38 11.27
N ASN A 142 39.83 -2.72 12.10
CA ASN A 142 40.35 -1.76 13.08
C ASN A 142 41.02 -2.49 14.25
N ASP A 143 42.35 -2.40 14.28
CA ASP A 143 43.15 -2.98 15.37
C ASP A 143 44.31 -2.04 15.65
N SER A 144 44.05 -1.08 16.52
CA SER A 144 45.04 -0.11 17.01
C SER A 144 45.64 -0.53 18.35
N ASN A 145 45.40 -1.75 18.83
CA ASN A 145 45.67 -2.19 20.17
C ASN A 145 45.06 -1.26 21.24
N ASN A 146 43.83 -0.80 21.00
CA ASN A 146 43.09 0.08 21.91
C ASN A 146 41.60 -0.26 21.90
N ASN A 147 41.12 -1.08 22.80
CA ASN A 147 39.76 -1.60 22.82
C ASN A 147 38.71 -0.49 22.86
N ALA A 148 38.98 0.63 23.53
CA ALA A 148 38.06 1.78 23.58
C ALA A 148 37.88 2.48 22.23
N ALA A 149 38.89 2.41 21.35
CA ALA A 149 38.86 3.04 20.00
C ALA A 149 38.40 2.05 18.93
N ASP A 150 38.73 0.77 19.05
CA ASP A 150 38.56 -0.25 18.02
C ASP A 150 37.16 -0.87 18.02
N PHE A 151 36.37 -0.76 19.11
CA PHE A 151 35.10 -1.45 19.28
C PHE A 151 33.94 -0.53 19.54
N SER A 152 32.76 -0.96 19.07
CA SER A 152 31.46 -0.35 19.35
C SER A 152 30.43 -1.40 19.76
N ALA A 153 29.36 -0.98 20.48
CA ALA A 153 28.25 -1.86 20.81
C ALA A 153 27.13 -1.70 19.78
N ALA A 154 26.76 -2.81 19.11
CA ALA A 154 25.72 -2.82 18.09
C ALA A 154 24.96 -4.15 18.08
N ALA A 155 23.92 -4.27 17.24
CA ALA A 155 23.18 -5.51 17.04
C ALA A 155 24.13 -6.63 16.56
N PRO A 156 24.03 -7.86 17.10
CA PRO A 156 24.94 -8.95 16.72
C PRO A 156 24.66 -9.40 15.28
N ALA A 157 25.74 -9.51 14.49
CA ALA A 157 25.74 -10.01 13.12
C ALA A 157 26.89 -11.01 12.92
N PRO A 158 26.82 -12.24 13.53
CA PRO A 158 27.92 -13.19 13.53
C PRO A 158 28.21 -13.74 12.13
N ARG A 159 29.51 -13.80 11.79
CA ARG A 159 30.08 -14.28 10.52
C ARG A 159 30.91 -15.54 10.74
N ASN A 160 30.88 -16.47 9.80
CA ASN A 160 31.61 -17.74 9.83
C ASN A 160 32.55 -17.91 8.62
N ALA A 161 33.21 -19.07 8.49
CA ALA A 161 34.10 -19.35 7.38
C ALA A 161 33.47 -19.27 5.98
N ALA A 162 32.14 -19.37 5.87
CA ALA A 162 31.43 -19.25 4.60
C ALA A 162 31.13 -17.78 4.21
N THR A 163 31.35 -16.84 5.14
CA THR A 163 31.21 -15.40 4.85
C THR A 163 32.29 -14.95 3.87
N PRO A 164 31.97 -14.13 2.87
CA PRO A 164 32.98 -13.57 1.96
C PRO A 164 34.14 -12.90 2.71
N PHE A 165 35.31 -13.04 2.19
CA PHE A 165 36.52 -12.50 2.82
C PHE A 165 36.52 -10.97 2.74
N ALA A 166 36.88 -10.29 3.84
CA ALA A 166 37.06 -8.85 3.88
C ALA A 166 38.52 -8.47 3.71
N SER A 167 38.80 -7.44 2.89
CA SER A 167 40.15 -6.93 2.67
C SER A 167 40.46 -5.78 3.63
N CYS A 168 41.54 -5.87 4.39
CA CYS A 168 42.04 -4.78 5.23
C CYS A 168 43.12 -3.92 4.55
N SER A 169 43.25 -3.93 3.26
CA SER A 169 44.21 -3.11 2.53
C SER A 169 43.89 -1.62 2.65
N GLY A 170 44.50 -0.94 3.64
CA GLY A 170 44.42 0.51 3.83
C GLY A 170 44.59 0.99 5.26
N ASN A 171 45.60 0.53 6.03
CA ASN A 171 46.21 1.30 7.13
C ASN A 171 47.48 0.60 7.66
N GLY A 172 48.56 0.97 7.05
CA GLY A 172 49.89 0.74 7.61
C GLY A 172 50.54 2.10 7.85
N GLY A 173 50.39 2.61 9.11
CA GLY A 173 51.27 3.71 9.54
C GLY A 173 52.65 3.20 9.68
N ASP A 174 53.60 3.68 8.91
CA ASP A 174 55.00 3.57 9.19
C ASP A 174 55.70 4.93 9.00
N ASN A 175 56.39 5.34 10.07
CA ASN A 175 57.23 6.51 10.11
C ASN A 175 58.59 6.19 9.48
N GLY A 176 59.02 6.99 8.52
CA GLY A 176 60.45 7.22 8.29
C GLY A 176 60.94 6.99 6.90
N GLY A 177 61.29 8.06 6.19
CA GLY A 177 62.39 8.04 5.20
C GLY A 177 62.06 8.35 3.76
N ASN A 178 62.00 9.62 3.47
CA ASN A 178 62.39 10.32 2.21
C ASN A 178 62.94 9.43 1.07
N ASN A 179 62.27 9.40 -0.09
CA ASN A 179 62.82 9.83 -1.35
C ASN A 179 61.79 9.84 -2.49
N GLY A 180 61.85 10.88 -3.30
CA GLY A 180 60.95 11.25 -4.35
C GLY A 180 60.84 10.25 -5.52
N GLY A 181 59.67 10.27 -6.09
CA GLY A 181 59.30 9.65 -7.36
C GLY A 181 57.82 9.80 -7.58
N GLY A 182 57.43 10.81 -8.33
CA GLY A 182 56.02 11.11 -8.59
C GLY A 182 55.27 9.92 -9.24
N ASN A 183 54.15 9.54 -8.59
CA ASN A 183 53.02 8.92 -9.25
C ASN A 183 51.84 9.82 -8.96
N ASN A 184 51.21 10.37 -9.97
CA ASN A 184 49.93 11.07 -9.89
C ASN A 184 48.88 10.09 -9.29
N GLY A 185 48.63 10.20 -7.98
CA GLY A 185 47.47 9.55 -7.36
C GLY A 185 46.21 10.11 -8.01
N ALA A 186 45.46 9.27 -8.72
CA ALA A 186 44.12 9.63 -9.19
C ALA A 186 43.30 10.10 -7.99
N SER A 187 42.76 11.33 -8.02
CA SER A 187 41.88 11.83 -6.97
C SER A 187 40.64 10.96 -6.95
N VAL A 188 40.17 10.58 -5.75
CA VAL A 188 38.91 9.85 -5.55
C VAL A 188 37.77 10.62 -6.24
N ARG A 189 37.01 9.95 -7.08
CA ARG A 189 35.89 10.51 -7.80
C ARG A 189 34.57 10.07 -7.15
N ILE A 190 33.47 10.74 -7.48
CA ILE A 190 32.14 10.41 -6.93
C ILE A 190 31.77 8.94 -7.22
N ARG A 191 32.00 8.44 -8.43
CA ARG A 191 31.78 7.03 -8.80
C ARG A 191 32.55 6.03 -7.97
N ASP A 192 33.76 6.38 -7.50
CA ASP A 192 34.56 5.51 -6.61
C ASP A 192 33.94 5.45 -5.20
N ILE A 193 33.22 6.52 -4.80
CA ILE A 193 32.48 6.60 -3.54
C ILE A 193 31.17 5.82 -3.65
N GLN A 194 30.41 6.06 -4.72
CA GLN A 194 29.14 5.38 -4.98
C GLN A 194 29.33 3.86 -5.18
N GLY A 195 30.31 3.47 -5.98
CA GLY A 195 30.56 2.07 -6.32
C GLY A 195 29.49 1.48 -7.22
N LYS A 196 29.37 0.15 -7.23
CA LYS A 196 28.44 -0.65 -8.05
C LYS A 196 27.46 -1.47 -7.21
N ALA A 197 27.26 -1.10 -5.96
CA ALA A 197 26.36 -1.73 -5.01
C ALA A 197 25.60 -0.64 -4.24
N HIS A 198 24.55 -1.02 -3.52
CA HIS A 198 23.76 -0.08 -2.73
C HIS A 198 24.53 0.62 -1.60
N LEU A 199 25.60 -0.01 -1.12
CA LEU A 199 26.42 0.58 -0.07
C LEU A 199 27.77 0.98 -0.63
N SER A 200 28.23 2.17 -0.26
CA SER A 200 29.52 2.69 -0.67
C SER A 200 30.67 1.76 -0.30
N PRO A 201 31.58 1.44 -1.22
CA PRO A 201 32.81 0.70 -0.91
C PRO A 201 33.74 1.50 0.01
N LEU A 202 33.53 2.83 0.15
CA LEU A 202 34.29 3.71 1.02
C LEU A 202 33.54 4.10 2.30
N LEU A 203 32.48 3.38 2.66
CA LEU A 203 31.69 3.63 3.86
C LEU A 203 32.58 3.75 5.12
N GLY A 204 32.41 4.83 5.87
CA GLY A 204 33.18 5.14 7.07
C GLY A 204 34.57 5.73 6.83
N GLN A 205 35.03 5.82 5.57
CA GLN A 205 36.34 6.37 5.24
C GLN A 205 36.27 7.87 5.03
N ALA A 206 37.41 8.53 5.26
CA ALA A 206 37.59 9.93 4.92
C ALA A 206 38.07 10.06 3.47
N VAL A 207 37.47 11.02 2.75
CA VAL A 207 37.87 11.39 1.38
C VAL A 207 38.37 12.82 1.36
N THR A 208 39.28 13.11 0.45
CA THR A 208 39.86 14.43 0.32
C THR A 208 39.80 14.92 -1.13
N ALA A 209 39.45 16.21 -1.27
CA ALA A 209 39.44 16.91 -2.54
C ALA A 209 38.62 16.26 -3.64
N VAL A 210 37.44 15.67 -3.29
CA VAL A 210 36.50 15.09 -4.26
C VAL A 210 35.96 16.22 -5.15
N PRO A 211 36.15 16.18 -6.46
CA PRO A 211 35.70 17.25 -7.36
C PRO A 211 34.24 17.01 -7.79
N GLY A 212 33.54 18.14 -8.04
CA GLY A 212 32.18 18.10 -8.58
C GLY A 212 31.67 19.51 -8.90
N VAL A 213 30.54 19.58 -9.59
CA VAL A 213 29.78 20.81 -9.79
C VAL A 213 28.47 20.72 -9.01
N VAL A 214 28.18 21.75 -8.23
CA VAL A 214 26.93 21.82 -7.43
C VAL A 214 25.74 21.85 -8.38
N THR A 215 24.77 20.95 -8.16
CA THR A 215 23.62 20.78 -9.04
C THR A 215 22.30 21.25 -8.40
N LEU A 216 22.12 21.03 -7.08
CA LEU A 216 20.91 21.43 -6.35
C LEU A 216 21.23 21.71 -4.88
N LEU A 217 20.55 22.69 -4.27
CA LEU A 217 20.67 23.00 -2.83
C LEU A 217 19.53 22.39 -2.03
N ARG A 218 19.85 21.97 -0.78
CA ARG A 218 18.89 21.62 0.26
C ARG A 218 19.14 22.50 1.50
N SER A 219 18.21 22.52 2.43
CA SER A 219 18.33 23.30 3.67
C SER A 219 19.51 22.87 4.57
N ASN A 220 20.02 21.64 4.39
CA ASN A 220 21.06 21.02 5.21
C ASN A 220 22.22 20.45 4.42
N GLY A 221 22.34 20.81 3.12
CA GLY A 221 23.38 20.31 2.24
C GLY A 221 23.13 20.63 0.78
N PHE A 222 23.87 20.00 -0.11
CA PHE A 222 23.73 20.20 -1.55
C PHE A 222 24.11 18.93 -2.31
N TYR A 223 23.55 18.77 -3.50
CA TYR A 223 24.00 17.76 -4.47
C TYR A 223 25.11 18.33 -5.33
N MET A 224 26.08 17.48 -5.64
CA MET A 224 27.09 17.76 -6.65
C MET A 224 27.25 16.55 -7.57
N GLN A 225 27.68 16.81 -8.82
CA GLN A 225 27.88 15.76 -9.81
C GLN A 225 29.25 15.95 -10.48
N ASP A 226 29.90 14.83 -10.79
CA ASP A 226 31.17 14.79 -11.51
C ASP A 226 30.99 15.24 -12.97
N THR A 227 31.95 16.00 -13.48
CA THR A 227 31.96 16.43 -14.89
C THR A 227 32.72 15.47 -15.81
N GLN A 228 33.37 14.45 -15.28
CA GLN A 228 34.12 13.44 -16.01
C GLN A 228 33.53 12.04 -15.72
N PRO A 229 32.35 11.73 -16.28
CA PRO A 229 31.72 10.45 -16.10
C PRO A 229 32.58 9.31 -16.63
N ASP A 230 32.48 8.12 -16.04
CA ASP A 230 32.97 6.91 -16.70
C ASP A 230 31.93 6.41 -17.74
N ASN A 231 32.11 5.24 -18.29
CA ASN A 231 31.14 4.64 -19.21
C ASN A 231 30.39 3.48 -18.55
N ASP A 232 30.42 3.39 -17.21
CA ASP A 232 29.77 2.30 -16.45
C ASP A 232 28.40 2.78 -15.95
N ALA A 233 27.34 2.20 -16.49
CA ALA A 233 25.99 2.55 -16.10
C ALA A 233 25.63 2.09 -14.67
N ALA A 234 26.45 1.25 -14.02
CA ALA A 234 26.20 0.77 -12.65
C ALA A 234 26.78 1.68 -11.56
N THR A 235 27.51 2.75 -11.95
CA THR A 235 28.06 3.73 -11.01
C THR A 235 27.34 5.07 -11.14
N SER A 236 27.06 5.73 -10.01
CA SER A 236 26.55 7.10 -10.03
C SER A 236 27.69 8.12 -10.03
N GLU A 237 27.49 9.21 -10.78
CA GLU A 237 28.35 10.39 -10.80
C GLU A 237 27.84 11.51 -9.87
N GLY A 238 26.71 11.32 -9.18
CA GLY A 238 26.09 12.26 -8.25
C GLY A 238 26.29 11.87 -6.81
N ILE A 239 26.30 12.85 -5.89
CA ILE A 239 26.36 12.58 -4.44
C ILE A 239 25.80 13.77 -3.66
N PHE A 240 25.19 13.46 -2.50
CA PHE A 240 24.79 14.48 -1.53
C PHE A 240 25.93 14.84 -0.58
N VAL A 241 26.11 16.13 -0.33
CA VAL A 241 27.05 16.65 0.68
C VAL A 241 26.25 17.22 1.84
N TYR A 242 26.30 16.54 2.97
CA TYR A 242 25.59 16.92 4.18
C TYR A 242 26.37 17.93 5.03
N THR A 243 25.93 19.18 5.07
CA THR A 243 26.57 20.29 5.81
C THR A 243 25.94 20.56 7.17
N GLY A 244 24.77 19.93 7.47
CA GLY A 244 24.02 20.13 8.72
C GLY A 244 23.29 21.48 8.83
N SER A 245 23.56 22.41 7.92
CA SER A 245 22.94 23.74 7.81
C SER A 245 22.92 24.18 6.35
N ALA A 246 22.23 25.27 6.05
CA ALA A 246 22.16 25.82 4.70
C ALA A 246 23.58 26.04 4.12
N PRO A 247 23.89 25.46 2.92
CA PRO A 247 25.21 25.59 2.31
C PRO A 247 25.47 27.01 1.77
N THR A 248 26.73 27.37 1.64
CA THR A 248 27.17 28.69 1.13
C THR A 248 27.52 28.65 -0.34
N VAL A 249 27.38 27.53 -1.01
CA VAL A 249 27.61 27.32 -2.46
C VAL A 249 26.35 27.61 -3.28
N ALA A 250 26.49 27.70 -4.58
CA ALA A 250 25.40 27.90 -5.54
C ALA A 250 25.47 26.84 -6.65
N PRO A 251 24.34 26.51 -7.31
CA PRO A 251 24.35 25.67 -8.50
C PRO A 251 25.26 26.26 -9.56
N GLY A 252 26.12 25.42 -10.17
CA GLY A 252 27.16 25.85 -11.09
C GLY A 252 28.50 26.22 -10.44
N ASP A 253 28.63 26.13 -9.10
CA ASP A 253 29.92 26.19 -8.46
C ASP A 253 30.68 24.88 -8.67
N ALA A 254 31.88 24.95 -9.24
CA ALA A 254 32.83 23.85 -9.20
C ALA A 254 33.49 23.82 -7.82
N VAL A 255 33.36 22.69 -7.14
CA VAL A 255 33.82 22.53 -5.76
C VAL A 255 34.78 21.36 -5.59
N SER A 256 35.58 21.45 -4.52
CA SER A 256 36.40 20.37 -4.01
C SER A 256 35.95 20.09 -2.58
N VAL A 257 35.49 18.86 -2.30
CA VAL A 257 34.88 18.46 -1.01
C VAL A 257 35.75 17.44 -0.32
N SER A 258 36.01 17.64 0.96
CA SER A 258 36.65 16.66 1.83
C SER A 258 35.72 16.37 3.01
N GLY A 259 35.56 15.07 3.41
CA GLY A 259 34.67 14.69 4.49
C GLY A 259 34.70 13.18 4.73
N SER A 260 33.75 12.67 5.49
CA SER A 260 33.60 11.23 5.76
C SER A 260 32.42 10.66 4.98
N ILE A 261 32.57 9.48 4.41
CA ILE A 261 31.48 8.79 3.71
C ILE A 261 30.57 8.11 4.72
N SER A 262 29.28 8.32 4.56
CA SER A 262 28.26 7.66 5.40
C SER A 262 27.04 7.29 4.58
N GLU A 263 26.34 6.23 5.02
CA GLU A 263 25.05 5.84 4.52
C GLU A 263 23.96 6.46 5.41
N PHE A 264 23.15 7.30 4.84
CA PHE A 264 22.04 7.91 5.56
C PHE A 264 20.73 7.19 5.21
N ARG A 265 20.01 6.71 6.22
CA ARG A 265 18.69 6.08 6.01
C ARG A 265 17.59 7.06 6.39
N PRO A 266 16.80 7.55 5.42
CA PRO A 266 15.72 8.49 5.69
C PRO A 266 14.57 7.86 6.50
N GLY A 267 13.83 8.70 7.26
CA GLY A 267 12.67 8.28 8.03
C GLY A 267 12.95 7.91 9.49
N GLY A 268 14.19 8.00 9.98
CA GLY A 268 14.55 7.76 11.37
C GLY A 268 14.11 6.37 11.87
N SER A 269 13.51 6.28 13.05
CA SER A 269 13.04 5.01 13.63
C SER A 269 11.89 4.37 12.82
N GLY A 270 11.10 5.15 12.07
CA GLY A 270 10.04 4.67 11.18
C GLY A 270 10.56 4.20 9.82
N GLY A 271 11.74 4.66 9.39
CA GLY A 271 12.33 4.38 8.09
C GLY A 271 13.22 3.13 8.01
N THR A 272 13.13 2.20 8.96
CA THR A 272 14.02 1.01 9.00
C THR A 272 13.93 0.11 7.76
N GLY A 273 12.82 0.16 7.02
CA GLY A 273 12.61 -0.52 5.75
C GLY A 273 13.12 0.21 4.51
N ASN A 274 13.49 1.50 4.64
CA ASN A 274 13.95 2.31 3.52
C ASN A 274 15.36 1.89 3.06
N LEU A 275 15.74 2.26 1.83
CA LEU A 275 17.12 2.22 1.38
C LEU A 275 17.94 3.30 2.10
N SER A 276 19.25 3.15 2.13
CA SER A 276 20.16 4.22 2.50
C SER A 276 20.56 5.03 1.26
N THR A 277 21.07 6.23 1.50
CA THR A 277 21.68 7.10 0.46
C THR A 277 23.11 7.41 0.85
N THR A 278 24.01 7.34 -0.12
CA THR A 278 25.44 7.63 0.08
C THR A 278 25.67 9.15 0.17
N GLN A 279 26.39 9.58 1.21
CA GLN A 279 26.67 11.02 1.38
C GLN A 279 28.09 11.29 1.88
N ILE A 280 28.60 12.50 1.57
CA ILE A 280 29.80 13.06 2.20
C ILE A 280 29.33 13.92 3.38
N GLY A 281 29.72 13.53 4.59
CA GLY A 281 29.35 14.22 5.84
C GLY A 281 30.56 14.43 6.76
N GLY A 282 30.33 14.43 8.11
CA GLY A 282 31.40 14.56 9.08
C GLY A 282 32.04 15.95 9.11
N ASN A 283 31.23 17.04 9.03
CA ASN A 283 31.70 18.42 8.89
C ASN A 283 32.52 18.64 7.63
N PRO A 284 31.94 18.46 6.43
CA PRO A 284 32.67 18.51 5.18
C PRO A 284 33.35 19.89 4.97
N GLN A 285 34.59 19.86 4.45
CA GLN A 285 35.29 21.05 4.03
C GLN A 285 35.02 21.26 2.55
N VAL A 286 34.35 22.35 2.21
CA VAL A 286 33.96 22.70 0.85
C VAL A 286 34.78 23.90 0.38
N SER A 287 35.48 23.73 -0.71
CA SER A 287 36.24 24.81 -1.38
C SER A 287 35.66 25.09 -2.75
N VAL A 288 35.20 26.32 -3.00
CA VAL A 288 34.71 26.74 -4.32
C VAL A 288 35.96 27.06 -5.18
N LEU A 289 36.06 26.36 -6.30
CA LEU A 289 37.17 26.50 -7.28
C LEU A 289 36.84 27.54 -8.36
N SER A 290 35.61 27.56 -8.83
CA SER A 290 35.05 28.54 -9.76
C SER A 290 33.53 28.55 -9.70
N SER A 291 32.90 29.64 -10.14
CA SER A 291 31.43 29.78 -10.15
C SER A 291 30.89 29.99 -11.55
N GLY A 292 29.59 29.75 -11.77
CA GLY A 292 28.93 29.96 -13.05
C GLY A 292 29.31 28.92 -14.12
N ASN A 293 29.78 27.74 -13.70
CA ASN A 293 30.07 26.65 -14.61
C ASN A 293 28.77 26.04 -15.16
N ALA A 294 28.85 25.49 -16.39
CA ALA A 294 27.76 24.69 -16.93
C ALA A 294 27.50 23.48 -16.02
N LEU A 295 26.24 23.21 -15.76
CA LEU A 295 25.87 22.01 -15.02
C LEU A 295 26.20 20.74 -15.82
N PRO A 296 26.59 19.63 -15.17
CA PRO A 296 26.77 18.35 -15.85
C PRO A 296 25.51 17.98 -16.64
N ALA A 297 25.64 17.32 -17.78
CA ALA A 297 24.51 16.91 -18.59
C ALA A 297 23.57 16.01 -17.78
N ALA A 298 22.25 16.25 -17.87
CA ALA A 298 21.27 15.38 -17.27
C ALA A 298 21.18 14.04 -18.03
N VAL A 299 21.03 12.94 -17.30
CA VAL A 299 20.75 11.65 -17.90
C VAL A 299 19.29 11.65 -18.37
N VAL A 300 19.08 11.41 -19.66
CA VAL A 300 17.73 11.29 -20.23
C VAL A 300 17.14 9.94 -19.78
N ILE A 301 15.96 9.98 -19.20
CA ILE A 301 15.17 8.78 -18.89
C ILE A 301 14.19 8.55 -20.04
N GLY A 302 14.23 7.33 -20.59
CA GLY A 302 13.42 6.92 -21.74
C GLY A 302 14.18 6.99 -23.08
N ALA A 303 13.50 7.39 -24.13
CA ALA A 303 14.02 7.40 -25.49
C ALA A 303 15.28 8.27 -25.65
N GLY A 304 16.32 7.65 -26.19
CA GLY A 304 17.61 8.31 -26.38
C GLY A 304 18.51 8.38 -25.15
N GLY A 305 18.11 7.76 -24.04
CA GLY A 305 18.83 7.69 -22.80
C GLY A 305 18.73 6.32 -22.13
N ARG A 306 18.42 6.28 -20.85
CA ARG A 306 18.27 5.06 -20.03
C ARG A 306 16.80 4.77 -19.79
N THR A 307 16.34 3.57 -20.21
CA THR A 307 14.95 3.13 -20.01
C THR A 307 14.85 2.33 -18.72
N PRO A 308 13.99 2.71 -17.75
CA PRO A 308 13.78 1.94 -16.53
C PRO A 308 13.10 0.60 -16.84
N PRO A 309 13.33 -0.44 -16.02
CA PRO A 309 12.59 -1.70 -16.11
C PRO A 309 11.09 -1.49 -15.87
N GLY A 310 10.23 -2.15 -16.64
CA GLY A 310 8.78 -1.93 -16.61
C GLY A 310 7.99 -2.89 -15.72
N LYS A 311 8.64 -3.88 -15.05
CA LYS A 311 7.89 -4.87 -14.25
C LYS A 311 8.53 -5.20 -12.91
N GLN A 312 9.80 -5.50 -12.90
CA GLN A 312 10.45 -6.09 -11.76
C GLN A 312 11.05 -5.04 -10.83
N ILE A 313 10.54 -4.94 -9.61
CA ILE A 313 11.10 -4.08 -8.57
C ILE A 313 12.47 -4.60 -8.15
N SER A 314 12.54 -5.88 -7.74
CA SER A 314 13.78 -6.58 -7.41
C SER A 314 13.58 -8.11 -7.47
N ALA A 315 14.61 -8.85 -7.91
CA ALA A 315 14.65 -10.32 -7.84
C ALA A 315 15.32 -10.83 -6.55
N VAL A 316 15.84 -9.93 -5.72
CA VAL A 316 16.49 -10.30 -4.46
C VAL A 316 15.43 -10.81 -3.47
N ASN A 317 15.72 -11.87 -2.74
CA ASN A 317 14.90 -12.31 -1.61
C ASN A 317 15.65 -11.99 -0.32
N GLY A 318 15.30 -10.88 0.31
CA GLY A 318 15.94 -10.36 1.51
C GLY A 318 16.38 -8.89 1.40
N ASN A 319 17.48 -8.53 2.04
CA ASN A 319 18.00 -7.16 1.99
C ASN A 319 18.80 -6.91 0.70
N VAL A 320 18.32 -6.04 -0.18
CA VAL A 320 18.98 -5.68 -1.45
C VAL A 320 20.34 -5.02 -1.22
N GLU A 321 20.53 -4.30 -0.11
CA GLU A 321 21.81 -3.67 0.25
C GLU A 321 22.94 -4.67 0.51
N ASN A 322 22.62 -5.98 0.61
CA ASN A 322 23.63 -7.04 0.70
C ASN A 322 24.08 -7.55 -0.67
N ALA A 323 23.51 -7.05 -1.76
CA ALA A 323 23.93 -7.44 -3.11
C ALA A 323 25.36 -6.90 -3.39
N ALA A 324 26.20 -7.74 -3.97
CA ALA A 324 27.58 -7.36 -4.28
C ALA A 324 27.69 -6.40 -5.47
N GLN A 325 26.68 -6.39 -6.33
CA GLN A 325 26.56 -5.53 -7.52
C GLN A 325 25.12 -5.28 -7.85
N LEU A 326 24.83 -4.11 -8.44
CA LEU A 326 23.51 -3.74 -8.98
C LEU A 326 23.21 -4.57 -10.24
N ASP A 327 21.95 -5.02 -10.35
CA ASP A 327 21.36 -5.58 -11.56
C ASP A 327 20.43 -4.55 -12.20
N LEU A 328 20.88 -3.82 -13.18
CA LEU A 328 20.15 -2.72 -13.83
C LEU A 328 18.86 -3.16 -14.55
N SER A 329 18.60 -4.46 -14.65
CA SER A 329 17.31 -4.98 -15.10
C SER A 329 16.21 -4.96 -14.00
N GLN A 330 16.57 -4.59 -12.78
CA GLN A 330 15.71 -4.44 -11.61
C GLN A 330 15.43 -2.96 -11.33
N GLY A 331 14.20 -2.61 -10.93
CA GLY A 331 13.80 -1.22 -10.72
C GLY A 331 14.60 -0.52 -9.63
N ILE A 332 14.76 -1.15 -8.46
CA ILE A 332 15.54 -0.58 -7.35
C ILE A 332 16.97 -0.29 -7.79
N ASP A 333 17.64 -1.27 -8.38
CA ASP A 333 19.05 -1.17 -8.78
C ASP A 333 19.25 -0.19 -9.94
N PHE A 334 18.26 -0.07 -10.84
CA PHE A 334 18.26 0.92 -11.90
C PHE A 334 18.29 2.35 -11.34
N TRP A 335 17.38 2.67 -10.43
CA TRP A 335 17.32 4.00 -9.83
C TRP A 335 18.49 4.28 -8.91
N GLU A 336 18.95 3.28 -8.16
CA GLU A 336 20.14 3.37 -7.31
C GLU A 336 21.38 3.81 -8.11
N SER A 337 21.59 3.24 -9.28
CA SER A 337 22.72 3.60 -10.16
C SER A 337 22.68 5.04 -10.68
N LEU A 338 21.67 5.81 -10.33
CA LEU A 338 21.45 7.21 -10.68
C LEU A 338 21.37 8.12 -9.45
N GLU A 339 21.60 7.61 -8.24
CA GLU A 339 21.52 8.37 -6.99
C GLU A 339 22.27 9.71 -7.07
N GLY A 340 21.63 10.81 -6.72
CA GLY A 340 22.21 12.15 -6.70
C GLY A 340 22.52 12.77 -8.07
N MET A 341 22.24 12.06 -9.19
CA MET A 341 22.50 12.57 -10.54
C MET A 341 21.37 13.46 -11.05
N ARG A 342 21.72 14.35 -11.97
CA ARG A 342 20.73 15.10 -12.75
C ARG A 342 20.06 14.20 -13.77
N LEU A 343 18.73 14.19 -13.76
CA LEU A 343 17.89 13.46 -14.70
C LEU A 343 17.04 14.43 -15.52
N GLN A 344 16.65 13.99 -16.72
CA GLN A 344 15.72 14.67 -17.60
C GLN A 344 14.65 13.68 -18.09
N LEU A 345 13.39 14.04 -17.92
CA LEU A 345 12.25 13.35 -18.51
C LEU A 345 11.65 14.25 -19.60
N ASN A 346 11.47 13.70 -20.79
CA ASN A 346 10.77 14.38 -21.90
C ASN A 346 9.34 13.87 -21.97
N GLN A 347 8.39 14.76 -22.32
CA GLN A 347 6.97 14.43 -22.39
C GLN A 347 6.52 13.64 -21.16
N ALA A 348 6.81 14.17 -19.99
CA ALA A 348 6.53 13.49 -18.73
C ALA A 348 5.03 13.51 -18.44
N VAL A 349 4.39 12.32 -18.34
CA VAL A 349 2.96 12.19 -18.10
C VAL A 349 2.68 11.79 -16.66
N ALA A 350 1.71 12.47 -16.02
CA ALA A 350 1.25 12.15 -14.67
C ALA A 350 0.45 10.84 -14.63
N THR A 351 0.77 9.96 -13.68
CA THR A 351 0.05 8.70 -13.44
C THR A 351 -0.93 8.79 -12.27
N GLY A 352 -1.00 9.94 -11.63
CA GLY A 352 -1.93 10.32 -10.58
C GLY A 352 -1.91 11.82 -10.40
N PRO A 353 -2.83 12.38 -9.59
CA PRO A 353 -2.89 13.81 -9.34
C PRO A 353 -1.73 14.27 -8.44
N ARG A 354 -1.50 15.59 -8.42
CA ARG A 354 -0.62 16.19 -7.42
C ARG A 354 -1.23 16.04 -6.03
N ASN A 355 -0.49 15.39 -5.13
CA ASN A 355 -0.93 15.18 -3.76
C ASN A 355 -0.79 16.45 -2.89
N SER A 356 -1.25 16.38 -1.63
CA SER A 356 -1.17 17.50 -0.65
C SER A 356 0.25 17.87 -0.23
N TYR A 357 1.23 16.98 -0.48
CA TYR A 357 2.65 17.24 -0.21
C TYR A 357 3.36 17.93 -1.38
N GLY A 358 2.68 18.12 -2.52
CA GLY A 358 3.27 18.72 -3.70
C GLY A 358 3.87 17.73 -4.69
N GLU A 359 3.68 16.46 -4.51
CA GLU A 359 4.28 15.38 -5.29
C GLU A 359 3.38 14.94 -6.44
N VAL A 360 3.99 14.55 -7.58
CA VAL A 360 3.32 13.97 -8.75
C VAL A 360 4.13 12.79 -9.27
N SER A 361 3.52 11.63 -9.41
CA SER A 361 4.18 10.48 -10.06
C SER A 361 4.15 10.64 -11.59
N LEU A 362 5.30 10.40 -12.23
CA LEU A 362 5.52 10.63 -13.65
C LEU A 362 6.08 9.40 -14.36
N LEU A 363 5.76 9.31 -15.65
CA LEU A 363 6.44 8.45 -16.62
C LEU A 363 7.05 9.33 -17.73
N ALA A 364 8.22 8.98 -18.21
CA ALA A 364 8.84 9.62 -19.38
C ALA A 364 8.12 9.20 -20.69
N ASP A 365 8.36 9.97 -21.78
CA ASP A 365 7.93 9.67 -23.14
C ASP A 365 6.43 9.36 -23.28
N ALA A 366 5.61 10.15 -22.60
CA ALA A 366 4.15 9.97 -22.53
C ALA A 366 3.73 8.54 -22.07
N GLY A 367 4.59 7.86 -21.31
CA GLY A 367 4.35 6.50 -20.81
C GLY A 367 4.57 5.39 -21.83
N ALA A 368 5.40 5.59 -22.83
CA ALA A 368 5.63 4.63 -23.92
C ALA A 368 6.18 3.26 -23.45
N TYR A 369 6.79 3.20 -22.28
CA TYR A 369 7.42 1.98 -21.71
C TYR A 369 6.63 1.37 -20.56
N ALA A 370 5.46 1.92 -20.24
CA ALA A 370 4.62 1.44 -19.17
C ALA A 370 3.85 0.16 -19.57
N SER A 371 3.57 -0.71 -18.61
CA SER A 371 2.91 -1.99 -18.81
C SER A 371 1.40 -1.81 -19.07
N VAL A 372 0.59 -1.58 -18.03
CA VAL A 372 -0.88 -1.46 -18.15
C VAL A 372 -1.30 -0.03 -17.84
N ARG A 373 -1.72 0.68 -18.86
CA ARG A 373 -2.17 2.07 -18.79
C ARG A 373 -3.48 2.27 -19.54
N ASN A 374 -4.33 3.17 -19.04
CA ASN A 374 -5.51 3.61 -19.78
C ASN A 374 -5.35 5.00 -20.41
N ASN A 375 -6.35 5.44 -21.16
CA ASN A 375 -6.35 6.74 -21.82
C ASN A 375 -6.56 7.92 -20.84
N ARG A 376 -6.92 7.66 -19.59
CA ARG A 376 -7.10 8.66 -18.53
C ARG A 376 -5.79 8.98 -17.81
N GLY A 377 -4.76 8.17 -18.02
CA GLY A 377 -3.45 8.35 -17.43
C GLY A 377 -3.10 7.34 -16.33
N ALA A 378 -4.07 6.59 -15.82
CA ALA A 378 -3.84 5.62 -14.76
C ALA A 378 -2.82 4.55 -15.16
N LEU A 379 -1.88 4.25 -14.26
CA LEU A 379 -0.87 3.20 -14.37
C LEU A 379 -1.24 2.07 -13.40
N VAL A 380 -1.82 0.98 -13.93
CA VAL A 380 -2.49 -0.05 -13.13
C VAL A 380 -1.51 -1.13 -12.71
N ILE A 381 -1.53 -1.51 -11.42
CA ILE A 381 -0.72 -2.62 -10.89
C ILE A 381 -1.30 -3.99 -11.27
N ALA A 382 -0.40 -4.98 -11.40
CA ALA A 382 -0.75 -6.39 -11.51
C ALA A 382 0.00 -7.21 -10.44
N ALA A 383 -0.34 -8.49 -10.29
CA ALA A 383 0.26 -9.36 -9.28
C ALA A 383 1.78 -9.52 -9.42
N ASP A 384 2.30 -9.38 -10.64
CA ASP A 384 3.72 -9.47 -10.99
C ASP A 384 4.30 -8.13 -11.49
N ASP A 385 3.56 -7.02 -11.32
CA ASP A 385 3.94 -5.72 -11.85
C ASP A 385 3.46 -4.58 -10.95
N PHE A 386 4.39 -3.94 -10.25
CA PHE A 386 4.15 -2.78 -9.39
C PHE A 386 4.79 -1.49 -9.95
N ASN A 387 5.02 -1.46 -11.26
CA ASN A 387 5.43 -0.29 -12.04
C ASN A 387 6.74 0.35 -11.53
N PRO A 388 7.88 -0.34 -11.66
CA PRO A 388 9.17 0.19 -11.24
C PRO A 388 9.66 1.37 -12.08
N GLU A 389 9.08 1.60 -13.25
CA GLU A 389 9.44 2.68 -14.18
C GLU A 389 8.94 4.06 -13.76
N ARG A 390 8.01 4.14 -12.79
CA ARG A 390 7.50 5.42 -12.29
C ARG A 390 8.52 6.13 -11.40
N ILE A 391 8.50 7.46 -11.43
CA ILE A 391 9.28 8.31 -10.54
C ILE A 391 8.41 9.43 -9.97
N ILE A 392 8.60 9.78 -8.70
CA ILE A 392 7.88 10.88 -8.08
C ILE A 392 8.63 12.20 -8.33
N LEU A 393 7.96 13.19 -8.95
CA LEU A 393 8.42 14.56 -9.00
C LEU A 393 8.07 15.25 -7.67
N ASP A 394 9.06 15.86 -7.04
CA ASP A 394 8.92 16.59 -5.78
C ASP A 394 9.49 18.01 -5.92
N ASP A 395 9.09 18.92 -5.03
CA ASP A 395 9.60 20.29 -5.00
C ASP A 395 11.12 20.30 -4.75
N GLY A 396 11.84 20.98 -5.64
CA GLY A 396 13.27 21.19 -5.53
C GLY A 396 13.59 22.70 -5.45
N SER A 397 14.22 23.24 -6.51
CA SER A 397 14.38 24.69 -6.67
C SER A 397 13.18 25.35 -7.37
N VAL A 398 12.28 24.54 -7.91
CA VAL A 398 11.00 24.95 -8.52
C VAL A 398 9.86 24.12 -7.95
N THR A 399 8.69 24.76 -7.84
CA THR A 399 7.48 24.11 -7.30
C THR A 399 6.76 23.31 -8.37
N THR A 400 6.36 22.12 -8.04
CA THR A 400 5.56 21.21 -8.86
C THR A 400 4.17 21.82 -9.15
N PRO A 401 3.72 21.91 -10.40
CA PRO A 401 2.40 22.43 -10.74
C PRO A 401 1.27 21.50 -10.28
N VAL A 402 0.07 22.04 -10.09
CA VAL A 402 -1.14 21.24 -9.91
C VAL A 402 -1.41 20.47 -11.19
N MET A 403 -1.53 19.13 -11.07
CA MET A 403 -1.75 18.20 -12.18
C MET A 403 -2.83 17.20 -11.81
N ASN A 404 -3.60 16.77 -12.80
CA ASN A 404 -4.47 15.61 -12.75
C ASN A 404 -3.78 14.41 -13.43
N SER A 405 -4.32 13.22 -13.24
CA SER A 405 -3.89 12.04 -13.98
C SER A 405 -3.94 12.32 -15.48
N GLY A 406 -2.92 11.88 -16.23
CA GLY A 406 -2.82 12.09 -17.67
C GLY A 406 -2.28 13.45 -18.11
N ASP A 407 -2.26 14.49 -17.27
CA ASP A 407 -1.60 15.76 -17.59
C ASP A 407 -0.14 15.54 -17.93
N MET A 408 0.43 16.35 -18.82
CA MET A 408 1.81 16.20 -19.25
C MET A 408 2.65 17.46 -19.00
N LEU A 409 3.94 17.24 -18.77
CA LEU A 409 4.97 18.28 -18.80
C LEU A 409 5.85 18.07 -20.04
N THR A 410 6.12 19.11 -20.80
CA THR A 410 6.96 18.98 -22.02
C THR A 410 8.35 18.48 -21.72
N GLN A 411 8.88 18.84 -20.55
CA GLN A 411 10.18 18.44 -20.03
C GLN A 411 10.23 18.65 -18.53
N VAL A 412 10.95 17.79 -17.81
CA VAL A 412 11.30 17.97 -16.40
C VAL A 412 12.77 17.65 -16.22
N GLU A 413 13.51 18.53 -15.52
CA GLU A 413 14.85 18.23 -15.04
C GLU A 413 14.91 18.35 -13.52
N GLY A 414 15.70 17.50 -12.89
CA GLY A 414 15.87 17.50 -11.45
C GLY A 414 17.07 16.66 -11.02
N VAL A 415 17.24 16.51 -9.72
CA VAL A 415 18.24 15.62 -9.12
C VAL A 415 17.53 14.47 -8.44
N LEU A 416 18.00 13.24 -8.67
CA LEU A 416 17.44 12.04 -8.07
C LEU A 416 17.81 11.97 -6.59
N ASP A 417 16.78 11.85 -5.75
CA ASP A 417 16.85 11.63 -4.30
C ASP A 417 16.09 10.36 -3.94
N TYR A 418 16.28 9.86 -2.75
CA TYR A 418 15.46 8.79 -2.17
C TYR A 418 14.94 9.19 -0.79
N ASN A 419 13.62 9.18 -0.61
CA ASN A 419 12.98 9.51 0.67
C ASN A 419 11.59 8.87 0.79
N PHE A 420 11.14 8.60 2.02
CA PHE A 420 9.83 8.00 2.31
C PHE A 420 9.53 6.72 1.51
N GLY A 421 10.56 5.90 1.24
CA GLY A 421 10.39 4.63 0.55
C GLY A 421 10.21 4.73 -0.97
N ASN A 422 10.51 5.87 -1.57
CA ASN A 422 10.42 6.12 -3.01
C ASN A 422 11.64 6.87 -3.55
N PHE A 423 11.98 6.62 -4.81
CA PHE A 423 12.87 7.47 -5.58
C PHE A 423 12.13 8.73 -6.04
N LYS A 424 12.75 9.91 -5.86
CA LYS A 424 12.15 11.21 -6.11
C LYS A 424 13.04 12.07 -6.99
N LEU A 425 12.45 12.73 -7.96
CA LEU A 425 13.12 13.74 -8.78
C LEU A 425 12.86 15.12 -8.19
N LEU A 426 13.87 15.70 -7.53
CA LEU A 426 13.81 17.06 -6.98
C LEU A 426 13.91 18.07 -8.11
N ALA A 427 12.83 18.75 -8.43
CA ALA A 427 12.69 19.58 -9.61
C ALA A 427 13.67 20.76 -9.61
N SER A 428 14.44 20.91 -10.69
CA SER A 428 15.27 22.10 -10.97
C SER A 428 14.78 22.90 -12.17
N HIS A 429 14.06 22.25 -13.09
CA HIS A 429 13.38 22.88 -14.22
C HIS A 429 12.12 22.11 -14.58
N ILE A 430 11.03 22.83 -14.84
CA ILE A 430 9.75 22.28 -15.30
C ILE A 430 9.34 23.07 -16.54
N GLY A 431 9.15 22.36 -17.65
CA GLY A 431 8.63 22.89 -18.90
C GLY A 431 7.13 23.21 -18.84
N SER A 432 6.53 23.45 -19.96
CA SER A 432 5.10 23.79 -20.04
C SER A 432 4.23 22.60 -19.66
N LYS A 433 3.20 22.87 -18.84
CA LYS A 433 2.12 21.90 -18.57
C LYS A 433 1.18 21.85 -19.78
N ILE A 434 0.80 20.66 -20.18
CA ILE A 434 -0.26 20.34 -21.15
C ILE A 434 -1.40 19.70 -20.36
N ASP A 435 -2.51 20.42 -20.27
CA ASP A 435 -3.75 19.93 -19.64
C ASP A 435 -4.46 18.97 -20.61
N MET A 436 -4.69 17.74 -20.20
CA MET A 436 -5.38 16.71 -21.00
C MET A 436 -6.90 16.81 -20.89
N ALA A 437 -7.41 17.81 -20.16
CA ALA A 437 -8.84 18.07 -19.99
C ALA A 437 -9.62 16.85 -19.49
N LEU A 438 -9.04 16.16 -18.49
CA LEU A 438 -9.69 14.99 -17.89
C LEU A 438 -11.07 15.37 -17.35
N SER A 439 -12.08 14.55 -17.64
CA SER A 439 -13.45 14.76 -17.18
C SER A 439 -13.89 13.64 -16.23
N ALA A 440 -14.66 14.02 -15.21
CA ALA A 440 -15.30 13.06 -14.31
C ALA A 440 -16.29 12.16 -15.10
N GLU A 441 -16.32 10.89 -14.76
CA GLU A 441 -17.20 9.91 -15.40
C GLU A 441 -18.63 9.96 -14.86
N THR A 442 -19.53 9.36 -15.60
CA THR A 442 -20.94 9.18 -15.22
C THR A 442 -21.40 7.82 -15.68
N THR A 443 -21.84 7.02 -14.74
CA THR A 443 -22.38 5.68 -15.04
C THR A 443 -23.78 5.76 -15.66
N ARG A 444 -24.23 4.67 -16.29
CA ARG A 444 -25.62 4.57 -16.75
C ARG A 444 -26.60 4.46 -15.58
N LYS A 445 -27.80 4.98 -15.78
CA LYS A 445 -28.89 4.83 -14.80
C LYS A 445 -29.40 3.38 -14.77
N GLN A 446 -29.75 2.90 -13.57
CA GLN A 446 -30.40 1.61 -13.37
C GLN A 446 -31.79 1.56 -14.03
N GLN A 447 -32.20 0.39 -14.50
CA GLN A 447 -33.54 0.11 -15.00
C GLN A 447 -34.50 -0.21 -13.84
N LEU A 448 -35.80 -0.35 -14.15
CA LEU A 448 -36.82 -0.55 -13.11
C LEU A 448 -36.70 -1.92 -12.41
N ASP A 449 -36.25 -2.93 -13.14
CA ASP A 449 -36.00 -4.29 -12.63
C ASP A 449 -34.53 -4.56 -12.23
N GLU A 450 -33.70 -3.55 -12.26
CA GLU A 450 -32.34 -3.57 -11.70
C GLU A 450 -32.30 -2.97 -10.30
N LEU A 451 -31.74 -3.71 -9.36
CA LEU A 451 -31.32 -3.19 -8.06
C LEU A 451 -29.90 -2.64 -8.19
N SER A 452 -29.74 -1.34 -7.99
CA SER A 452 -28.41 -0.71 -7.98
C SER A 452 -27.86 -0.61 -6.57
N VAL A 453 -26.65 -1.14 -6.38
CA VAL A 453 -25.93 -1.15 -5.10
C VAL A 453 -24.56 -0.52 -5.35
N ALA A 454 -24.26 0.57 -4.65
CA ALA A 454 -22.99 1.29 -4.74
C ALA A 454 -22.16 1.11 -3.47
N SER A 455 -20.86 1.20 -3.62
CA SER A 455 -19.85 1.30 -2.57
C SER A 455 -19.15 2.65 -2.69
N PHE A 456 -19.01 3.39 -1.57
CA PHE A 456 -18.36 4.69 -1.58
C PHE A 456 -17.67 5.00 -0.26
N ASN A 457 -16.34 5.02 -0.26
CA ASN A 457 -15.54 5.61 0.81
C ASN A 457 -15.56 7.14 0.65
N VAL A 458 -16.01 7.88 1.68
CA VAL A 458 -16.23 9.34 1.63
C VAL A 458 -15.13 10.13 2.34
N GLU A 459 -14.01 9.50 2.63
CA GLU A 459 -12.81 10.10 3.23
C GLU A 459 -13.11 10.93 4.48
N ASN A 460 -13.23 10.22 5.63
CA ASN A 460 -13.35 10.84 6.95
C ASN A 460 -14.43 11.95 7.04
N LEU A 461 -15.64 11.67 6.55
CA LEU A 461 -16.75 12.65 6.54
C LEU A 461 -17.36 12.84 7.93
N ASP A 462 -17.37 14.08 8.45
CA ASP A 462 -18.05 14.46 9.70
C ASP A 462 -19.00 15.66 9.53
N ALA A 463 -19.83 15.91 10.56
CA ALA A 463 -20.80 17.01 10.51
C ALA A 463 -20.14 18.42 10.58
N GLY A 464 -18.85 18.53 10.86
CA GLY A 464 -18.09 19.78 10.85
C GLY A 464 -17.49 20.14 9.51
N ASP A 465 -17.42 19.18 8.57
CA ASP A 465 -16.83 19.38 7.24
C ASP A 465 -17.52 20.53 6.46
N ASP A 466 -16.78 21.11 5.52
CA ASP A 466 -17.26 22.20 4.68
C ASP A 466 -18.48 21.80 3.83
N ALA A 467 -19.40 22.74 3.62
CA ALA A 467 -20.56 22.54 2.77
C ALA A 467 -20.18 22.16 1.32
N ALA A 468 -19.00 22.57 0.86
CA ALA A 468 -18.46 22.21 -0.46
C ALA A 468 -18.15 20.71 -0.57
N LYS A 469 -17.57 20.07 0.47
CA LYS A 469 -17.33 18.62 0.50
C LYS A 469 -18.65 17.84 0.41
N PHE A 470 -19.65 18.20 1.24
CA PHE A 470 -21.00 17.62 1.17
C PHE A 470 -21.65 17.79 -0.20
N SER A 471 -21.51 18.98 -0.81
CA SER A 471 -22.09 19.27 -2.13
C SER A 471 -21.43 18.43 -3.23
N ARG A 472 -20.10 18.23 -3.20
CA ARG A 472 -19.37 17.39 -4.16
C ARG A 472 -19.73 15.92 -4.00
N LEU A 473 -19.74 15.38 -2.77
CA LEU A 473 -20.17 14.01 -2.50
C LEU A 473 -21.63 13.77 -2.95
N ALA A 474 -22.52 14.73 -2.70
CA ALA A 474 -23.90 14.67 -3.16
C ALA A 474 -23.99 14.68 -4.70
N GLN A 475 -23.19 15.50 -5.38
CA GLN A 475 -23.12 15.53 -6.85
C GLN A 475 -22.61 14.20 -7.41
N THR A 476 -21.63 13.57 -6.76
CA THR A 476 -21.15 12.22 -7.11
C THR A 476 -22.29 11.21 -7.01
N VAL A 477 -23.02 11.17 -5.90
CA VAL A 477 -24.15 10.23 -5.71
C VAL A 477 -25.27 10.46 -6.73
N VAL A 478 -25.65 11.72 -6.99
CA VAL A 478 -26.79 12.04 -7.85
C VAL A 478 -26.43 12.10 -9.33
N GLY A 479 -25.35 12.82 -9.65
CA GLY A 479 -24.93 13.10 -11.03
C GLY A 479 -24.13 11.97 -11.64
N ASN A 480 -23.10 11.49 -10.94
CA ASN A 480 -22.16 10.50 -11.47
C ASN A 480 -22.65 9.07 -11.27
N LEU A 481 -23.10 8.70 -10.06
CA LEU A 481 -23.64 7.38 -9.74
C LEU A 481 -25.11 7.18 -10.14
N GLN A 482 -25.82 8.24 -10.57
CA GLN A 482 -27.23 8.22 -11.02
C GLN A 482 -28.23 7.78 -9.93
N SER A 483 -27.98 8.17 -8.67
CA SER A 483 -28.84 7.90 -7.50
C SER A 483 -29.07 6.39 -7.28
N PRO A 484 -28.10 5.61 -6.84
CA PRO A 484 -28.24 4.17 -6.57
C PRO A 484 -29.34 3.86 -5.56
N ASP A 485 -29.92 2.67 -5.61
CA ASP A 485 -30.97 2.26 -4.68
C ASP A 485 -30.43 2.04 -3.26
N ILE A 486 -29.19 1.52 -3.16
CA ILE A 486 -28.44 1.30 -1.91
C ILE A 486 -27.04 1.86 -2.10
N VAL A 487 -26.51 2.59 -1.10
CA VAL A 487 -25.11 3.01 -1.05
C VAL A 487 -24.51 2.52 0.28
N GLY A 488 -23.50 1.65 0.21
CA GLY A 488 -22.64 1.37 1.34
C GLY A 488 -21.63 2.50 1.49
N LEU A 489 -21.60 3.13 2.65
CA LEU A 489 -20.69 4.23 2.95
C LEU A 489 -19.61 3.74 3.91
N MET A 490 -18.34 4.08 3.61
CA MET A 490 -17.19 3.91 4.50
C MET A 490 -16.68 5.30 4.93
N GLU A 491 -15.97 5.32 6.04
CA GLU A 491 -15.37 6.53 6.62
C GLU A 491 -16.35 7.63 7.04
N ILE A 492 -17.54 7.24 7.44
CA ILE A 492 -18.42 8.16 8.17
C ILE A 492 -17.88 8.29 9.58
N GLN A 493 -17.54 9.49 10.00
CA GLN A 493 -17.18 9.82 11.38
C GLN A 493 -18.41 10.20 12.20
N ASP A 494 -18.21 10.36 13.52
CA ASP A 494 -19.26 10.86 14.40
C ASP A 494 -19.57 12.36 14.14
N ASP A 495 -20.49 12.90 14.92
CA ASP A 495 -21.04 14.24 14.68
C ASP A 495 -20.03 15.39 14.96
N ASN A 496 -18.83 15.10 15.50
CA ASN A 496 -17.79 16.10 15.79
C ASN A 496 -16.37 15.66 15.35
N GLY A 497 -16.28 14.65 14.50
CA GLY A 497 -15.06 14.25 13.82
C GLY A 497 -13.94 13.82 14.75
N ALA A 498 -12.70 14.24 14.48
CA ALA A 498 -11.51 13.86 15.24
C ALA A 498 -11.48 14.34 16.70
N THR A 499 -12.54 14.96 17.22
CA THR A 499 -12.61 15.44 18.59
C THR A 499 -12.89 14.29 19.56
N ASN A 500 -11.87 13.81 20.25
CA ASN A 500 -11.99 12.68 21.20
C ASN A 500 -12.63 13.12 22.52
N ASN A 501 -13.95 13.04 22.62
CA ASN A 501 -14.75 13.46 23.79
C ASN A 501 -15.89 12.51 24.15
N GLY A 502 -15.92 11.29 23.57
CA GLY A 502 -16.93 10.27 23.82
C GLY A 502 -18.22 10.40 23.00
N VAL A 503 -18.31 11.33 22.06
CA VAL A 503 -19.39 11.35 21.07
C VAL A 503 -19.20 10.19 20.11
N VAL A 504 -20.26 9.42 19.89
CA VAL A 504 -20.25 8.26 18.96
C VAL A 504 -21.39 8.31 17.93
N SER A 505 -22.35 9.24 18.12
CA SER A 505 -23.44 9.43 17.16
C SER A 505 -22.93 10.06 15.87
N ALA A 506 -23.38 9.56 14.70
CA ALA A 506 -23.18 10.18 13.38
C ALA A 506 -24.47 10.70 12.77
N SER A 507 -25.50 10.90 13.57
CA SER A 507 -26.83 11.24 13.07
C SER A 507 -26.86 12.58 12.31
N GLN A 508 -26.06 13.57 12.72
CA GLN A 508 -25.94 14.86 12.04
C GLN A 508 -25.12 14.73 10.76
N THR A 509 -24.06 13.93 10.75
CA THR A 509 -23.24 13.63 9.56
C THR A 509 -24.12 13.04 8.45
N TYR A 510 -24.89 11.99 8.75
CA TYR A 510 -25.86 11.41 7.78
C TYR A 510 -26.95 12.40 7.37
N ALA A 511 -27.51 13.16 8.30
CA ALA A 511 -28.56 14.12 8.00
C ALA A 511 -28.07 15.22 7.05
N ARG A 512 -26.85 15.73 7.24
CA ARG A 512 -26.23 16.72 6.34
C ARG A 512 -25.99 16.14 4.95
N LEU A 513 -25.46 14.92 4.84
CA LEU A 513 -25.23 14.26 3.55
C LEU A 513 -26.57 14.04 2.79
N ILE A 514 -27.60 13.52 3.47
CA ILE A 514 -28.93 13.31 2.87
C ILE A 514 -29.55 14.66 2.42
N ALA A 515 -29.39 15.70 3.23
CA ALA A 515 -29.89 17.05 2.85
C ALA A 515 -29.15 17.58 1.60
N ALA A 516 -27.84 17.39 1.50
CA ALA A 516 -27.06 17.78 0.33
C ALA A 516 -27.48 16.98 -0.92
N ILE A 517 -27.69 15.65 -0.79
CA ILE A 517 -28.20 14.78 -1.87
C ILE A 517 -29.58 15.27 -2.35
N SER A 518 -30.48 15.58 -1.42
CA SER A 518 -31.80 16.12 -1.77
C SER A 518 -31.70 17.48 -2.46
N ALA A 519 -30.81 18.36 -2.02
CA ALA A 519 -30.56 19.66 -2.65
C ALA A 519 -29.97 19.52 -4.07
N ALA A 520 -29.18 18.45 -4.33
CA ALA A 520 -28.69 18.11 -5.66
C ALA A 520 -29.75 17.44 -6.57
N GLY A 521 -30.98 17.26 -6.09
CA GLY A 521 -32.10 16.66 -6.84
C GLY A 521 -32.20 15.13 -6.71
N GLY A 522 -31.46 14.54 -5.79
CA GLY A 522 -31.51 13.10 -5.49
C GLY A 522 -32.76 12.72 -4.65
N PRO A 523 -33.01 11.40 -4.45
CA PRO A 523 -34.10 10.92 -3.64
C PRO A 523 -33.89 11.23 -2.15
N ALA A 524 -34.98 11.24 -1.37
CA ALA A 524 -34.93 11.34 0.08
C ALA A 524 -34.45 10.01 0.67
N TYR A 525 -33.14 9.79 0.71
CA TYR A 525 -32.54 8.60 1.28
C TYR A 525 -32.87 8.46 2.78
N GLN A 526 -32.92 7.23 3.24
CA GLN A 526 -32.84 6.87 4.65
C GLN A 526 -31.51 6.22 4.94
N PHE A 527 -31.06 6.19 6.20
CA PHE A 527 -29.82 5.53 6.58
C PHE A 527 -30.02 4.47 7.65
N ARG A 528 -29.08 3.51 7.71
CA ARG A 528 -28.95 2.54 8.78
C ARG A 528 -27.47 2.34 9.10
N GLN A 529 -27.15 2.37 10.40
CA GLN A 529 -25.81 2.15 10.93
C GLN A 529 -25.93 1.63 12.39
N ILE A 530 -24.82 1.29 13.01
CA ILE A 530 -24.69 0.99 14.44
C ILE A 530 -23.55 1.81 14.98
N ASP A 531 -23.81 2.62 16.03
CA ASP A 531 -22.77 3.39 16.71
C ASP A 531 -21.67 2.47 17.25
N PRO A 532 -20.37 2.81 17.09
CA PRO A 532 -19.26 2.07 17.68
C PRO A 532 -19.25 2.21 19.22
N VAL A 533 -18.43 1.40 19.88
CA VAL A 533 -17.95 1.74 21.21
C VAL A 533 -16.84 2.77 21.03
N ASP A 534 -16.88 3.84 21.83
CA ASP A 534 -15.93 4.94 21.74
C ASP A 534 -14.47 4.47 21.67
N GLY A 535 -13.74 4.92 20.66
CA GLY A 535 -12.35 4.60 20.41
C GLY A 535 -12.02 3.13 20.07
N GLN A 536 -13.01 2.26 19.80
CA GLN A 536 -12.79 0.81 19.59
C GLN A 536 -12.75 0.37 18.12
N ASP A 537 -13.20 1.20 17.18
CA ASP A 537 -13.32 0.81 15.78
C ASP A 537 -12.11 1.28 14.92
N GLY A 538 -11.09 1.88 15.53
CA GLY A 538 -9.87 2.34 14.84
C GLY A 538 -10.13 3.50 13.87
N GLY A 539 -9.20 3.72 12.95
CA GLY A 539 -9.23 4.86 12.03
C GLY A 539 -8.75 6.15 12.69
N GLU A 540 -9.29 7.31 12.28
CA GLU A 540 -8.94 8.61 12.86
C GLU A 540 -9.25 8.65 14.35
N PRO A 541 -8.27 8.96 15.22
CA PRO A 541 -8.49 9.04 16.66
C PRO A 541 -9.58 10.05 17.03
N GLY A 542 -10.58 9.60 17.80
CA GLY A 542 -11.75 10.40 18.16
C GLY A 542 -12.89 10.38 17.14
N GLY A 543 -12.62 10.03 15.88
CA GLY A 543 -13.64 10.08 14.80
C GLY A 543 -14.68 8.96 14.83
N ASN A 544 -14.43 7.91 15.60
CA ASN A 544 -15.36 6.77 15.74
C ASN A 544 -15.90 6.28 14.38
N ILE A 545 -14.99 6.07 13.41
CA ILE A 545 -15.26 5.72 12.01
C ILE A 545 -16.11 4.45 11.93
N ARG A 546 -17.12 4.48 11.05
CA ARG A 546 -18.03 3.36 10.83
C ARG A 546 -18.39 3.18 9.37
N VAL A 547 -18.97 2.02 9.08
CA VAL A 547 -19.68 1.74 7.83
C VAL A 547 -21.19 1.88 8.05
N GLY A 548 -21.93 2.23 7.00
CA GLY A 548 -23.37 2.33 7.06
C GLY A 548 -24.02 2.29 5.68
N PHE A 549 -25.33 2.33 5.65
CA PHE A 549 -26.13 2.30 4.42
C PHE A 549 -26.94 3.57 4.24
N LEU A 550 -26.94 4.14 3.02
CA LEU A 550 -28.06 4.94 2.52
C LEU A 550 -28.92 4.06 1.62
N PHE A 551 -30.23 4.28 1.62
CA PHE A 551 -31.13 3.57 0.72
C PHE A 551 -32.33 4.45 0.31
N ASN A 552 -32.78 4.24 -0.93
CA ASN A 552 -33.94 4.92 -1.49
C ASN A 552 -35.23 4.14 -1.11
N PRO A 553 -36.05 4.65 -0.15
CA PRO A 553 -37.23 3.93 0.32
C PRO A 553 -38.36 3.80 -0.72
N LEU A 554 -38.28 4.54 -1.83
CA LEU A 554 -39.23 4.40 -2.94
C LEU A 554 -38.90 3.21 -3.85
N ARG A 555 -37.67 2.66 -3.74
CA ARG A 555 -37.17 1.57 -4.59
C ARG A 555 -36.94 0.29 -3.82
N VAL A 556 -36.41 0.39 -2.60
CA VAL A 556 -36.10 -0.75 -1.75
C VAL A 556 -36.71 -0.61 -0.36
N THR A 557 -37.04 -1.73 0.27
CA THR A 557 -37.46 -1.76 1.67
C THR A 557 -36.34 -2.34 2.50
N PHE A 558 -35.86 -1.59 3.51
CA PHE A 558 -34.98 -2.12 4.52
C PHE A 558 -35.79 -2.99 5.51
N VAL A 559 -35.32 -4.18 5.80
CA VAL A 559 -35.99 -5.09 6.75
C VAL A 559 -35.42 -4.85 8.15
N ASP A 560 -36.03 -3.93 8.90
CA ASP A 560 -35.60 -3.64 10.28
C ASP A 560 -35.88 -4.82 11.23
N ARG A 561 -34.83 -5.30 11.93
CA ARG A 561 -34.91 -6.24 13.04
C ARG A 561 -34.04 -5.71 14.18
N ALA A 562 -34.71 -5.03 15.13
CA ALA A 562 -34.07 -4.35 16.25
C ALA A 562 -33.40 -5.34 17.24
N GLY A 563 -32.53 -4.82 18.12
CA GLY A 563 -31.91 -5.54 19.23
C GLY A 563 -30.38 -5.69 19.12
N ALA A 564 -29.76 -5.33 17.98
CA ALA A 564 -28.32 -5.28 17.88
C ALA A 564 -27.76 -3.99 18.45
N GLY A 565 -26.69 -4.10 19.22
CA GLY A 565 -25.83 -2.98 19.65
C GLY A 565 -24.41 -3.14 19.12
N SER A 566 -23.53 -2.24 19.56
CA SER A 566 -22.13 -2.14 19.11
C SER A 566 -21.35 -3.46 19.17
N LEU A 567 -21.61 -4.29 20.18
CA LEU A 567 -20.91 -5.56 20.44
C LEU A 567 -21.78 -6.80 20.20
N THR A 568 -23.03 -6.64 19.69
CA THR A 568 -23.93 -7.76 19.44
C THR A 568 -23.55 -8.44 18.11
N ALA A 569 -23.12 -9.69 18.18
CA ALA A 569 -22.81 -10.48 16.99
C ALA A 569 -24.10 -10.87 16.25
N ASN A 570 -24.14 -10.60 14.95
CA ASN A 570 -25.22 -11.02 14.07
C ASN A 570 -25.07 -12.50 13.68
N THR A 571 -26.20 -13.16 13.47
CA THR A 571 -26.27 -14.53 12.97
C THR A 571 -27.31 -14.65 11.86
N LEU A 572 -27.30 -15.78 11.18
CA LEU A 572 -28.26 -16.11 10.12
C LEU A 572 -29.28 -17.13 10.63
N GLN A 573 -30.48 -17.02 10.11
CA GLN A 573 -31.57 -17.99 10.42
C GLN A 573 -32.37 -18.33 9.14
N PRO A 574 -32.95 -19.53 9.05
CA PRO A 574 -33.85 -19.86 7.96
C PRO A 574 -35.11 -18.97 7.98
N CYS A 575 -35.56 -18.58 6.77
CA CYS A 575 -36.81 -17.83 6.60
C CYS A 575 -37.40 -18.08 5.20
N ASP A 576 -38.60 -17.53 4.92
CA ASP A 576 -39.28 -17.69 3.62
C ASP A 576 -38.44 -17.19 2.43
N ALA A 577 -37.54 -16.24 2.66
CA ALA A 577 -36.59 -15.77 1.68
C ALA A 577 -35.33 -16.63 1.56
N GLY A 578 -35.22 -17.71 2.29
CA GLY A 578 -34.10 -18.64 2.37
C GLY A 578 -33.22 -18.38 3.59
N ALA A 579 -32.31 -17.45 3.55
CA ALA A 579 -31.46 -17.01 4.67
C ALA A 579 -31.81 -15.57 5.06
N CYS A 580 -32.02 -15.31 6.35
CA CYS A 580 -32.30 -13.98 6.90
C CYS A 580 -31.34 -13.66 8.05
N LEU A 581 -31.06 -12.37 8.24
CA LEU A 581 -30.31 -11.89 9.39
C LEU A 581 -31.15 -12.00 10.68
N GLN A 582 -30.53 -12.33 11.82
CA GLN A 582 -31.17 -12.24 13.12
C GLN A 582 -31.46 -10.78 13.48
N TYR A 583 -30.50 -9.90 13.22
CA TYR A 583 -30.59 -8.46 13.41
C TYR A 583 -30.33 -7.73 12.09
N SER A 584 -31.07 -6.66 11.81
CA SER A 584 -30.89 -5.86 10.59
C SER A 584 -31.21 -4.38 10.89
N PRO A 585 -30.18 -3.49 10.93
CA PRO A 585 -28.77 -3.80 10.73
C PRO A 585 -28.17 -4.60 11.89
N GLY A 586 -27.04 -5.31 11.63
CA GLY A 586 -26.31 -6.03 12.67
C GLY A 586 -24.83 -6.22 12.29
N ARG A 587 -23.95 -6.16 13.27
CA ARG A 587 -22.49 -6.31 13.08
C ARG A 587 -22.06 -7.77 13.05
N ILE A 588 -21.13 -8.14 12.17
CA ILE A 588 -20.60 -9.51 12.09
C ILE A 588 -19.39 -9.61 13.04
N ALA A 589 -19.48 -10.54 14.01
CA ALA A 589 -18.42 -10.86 14.97
C ALA A 589 -17.69 -9.62 15.57
N PRO A 590 -18.40 -8.60 16.10
CA PRO A 590 -17.80 -7.32 16.47
C PRO A 590 -16.76 -7.40 17.60
N SER A 591 -16.76 -8.47 18.39
CA SER A 591 -15.83 -8.70 19.51
C SER A 591 -14.67 -9.62 19.14
N ASP A 592 -14.58 -10.08 17.88
CA ASP A 592 -13.44 -10.90 17.45
C ASP A 592 -12.17 -10.06 17.37
N SER A 593 -11.05 -10.65 17.75
CA SER A 593 -9.73 -9.98 17.74
C SER A 593 -9.27 -9.53 16.35
N ALA A 594 -9.80 -10.12 15.27
CA ALA A 594 -9.57 -9.67 13.89
C ALA A 594 -10.06 -8.22 13.66
N PHE A 595 -11.05 -7.77 14.44
CA PHE A 595 -11.60 -6.42 14.37
C PHE A 595 -11.11 -5.51 15.51
N ALA A 596 -10.08 -5.91 16.28
CA ALA A 596 -9.48 -5.03 17.27
C ALA A 596 -8.90 -3.78 16.61
N SER A 597 -9.24 -2.59 17.12
CA SER A 597 -8.85 -1.29 16.52
C SER A 597 -9.11 -1.21 15.02
N SER A 598 -10.22 -1.80 14.56
CA SER A 598 -10.63 -1.80 13.15
C SER A 598 -12.15 -1.73 13.06
N ARG A 599 -12.68 -1.21 11.95
CA ARG A 599 -14.12 -1.11 11.69
C ARG A 599 -14.75 -2.50 11.63
N LYS A 600 -16.02 -2.60 12.05
CA LYS A 600 -16.76 -3.87 12.12
C LYS A 600 -17.69 -3.98 10.92
N PRO A 601 -17.73 -5.15 10.22
CA PRO A 601 -18.66 -5.36 9.11
C PRO A 601 -20.11 -5.18 9.55
N LEU A 602 -20.91 -4.49 8.73
CA LEU A 602 -22.33 -4.24 8.97
C LEU A 602 -23.17 -4.98 7.93
N ALA A 603 -24.05 -5.86 8.37
CA ALA A 603 -25.00 -6.57 7.52
C ALA A 603 -26.39 -5.94 7.60
N GLY A 604 -27.00 -5.70 6.44
CA GLY A 604 -28.40 -5.23 6.31
C GLY A 604 -29.17 -6.12 5.35
N GLU A 605 -30.47 -6.34 5.64
CA GLU A 605 -31.38 -7.06 4.76
C GLU A 605 -32.31 -6.11 4.03
N PHE A 606 -32.38 -6.24 2.71
CA PHE A 606 -33.22 -5.44 1.83
C PHE A 606 -34.20 -6.28 1.03
N ARG A 607 -35.32 -5.68 0.67
CA ARG A 607 -36.31 -6.25 -0.24
C ARG A 607 -36.42 -5.42 -1.50
N PHE A 608 -36.29 -6.07 -2.65
CA PHE A 608 -36.48 -5.47 -3.96
C PHE A 608 -37.24 -6.43 -4.87
N ASN A 609 -38.36 -5.99 -5.43
CA ASN A 609 -39.20 -6.80 -6.33
C ASN A 609 -39.54 -8.21 -5.79
N GLY A 610 -39.73 -8.36 -4.47
CA GLY A 610 -39.98 -9.65 -3.80
C GLY A 610 -38.72 -10.44 -3.45
N HIS A 611 -37.58 -10.08 -3.99
CA HIS A 611 -36.29 -10.72 -3.63
C HIS A 611 -35.76 -10.17 -2.30
N GLY A 612 -35.27 -11.08 -1.45
CA GLY A 612 -34.43 -10.72 -0.30
C GLY A 612 -32.97 -10.63 -0.73
N VAL A 613 -32.28 -9.59 -0.33
CA VAL A 613 -30.83 -9.38 -0.58
C VAL A 613 -30.16 -8.98 0.72
N ILE A 614 -29.12 -9.70 1.11
CA ILE A 614 -28.26 -9.33 2.25
C ILE A 614 -27.08 -8.53 1.69
N VAL A 615 -26.86 -7.31 2.21
CA VAL A 615 -25.71 -6.47 1.88
C VAL A 615 -24.81 -6.37 3.09
N ILE A 616 -23.51 -6.63 2.92
CA ILE A 616 -22.50 -6.59 3.97
C ILE A 616 -21.50 -5.50 3.61
N ALA A 617 -21.57 -4.36 4.32
CA ALA A 617 -20.63 -3.27 4.16
C ALA A 617 -19.40 -3.50 5.05
N ASN A 618 -18.21 -3.32 4.49
CA ASN A 618 -16.94 -3.57 5.12
C ASN A 618 -16.02 -2.35 5.00
N HIS A 619 -15.11 -2.22 5.94
CA HIS A 619 -13.93 -1.40 5.84
C HIS A 619 -12.84 -2.12 6.62
N PHE A 620 -11.99 -2.87 5.91
CA PHE A 620 -10.96 -3.69 6.53
C PHE A 620 -9.79 -2.84 7.05
N ASN A 621 -8.86 -3.49 7.74
CA ASN A 621 -7.68 -2.81 8.26
C ASN A 621 -6.82 -2.24 7.13
N SER A 622 -6.35 -0.98 7.30
CA SER A 622 -5.52 -0.31 6.31
C SER A 622 -4.16 -0.98 6.10
N LYS A 623 -3.43 -0.60 5.05
CA LYS A 623 -2.09 -1.11 4.73
C LYS A 623 -0.97 -0.48 5.59
N GLY A 624 -1.34 0.30 6.62
CA GLY A 624 -0.38 0.93 7.53
C GLY A 624 0.56 -0.07 8.20
N GLY A 625 1.87 0.25 8.24
CA GLY A 625 2.92 -0.59 8.81
C GLY A 625 3.51 -1.64 7.86
N ASP A 626 3.05 -1.73 6.62
CA ASP A 626 3.69 -2.52 5.57
C ASP A 626 5.03 -1.88 5.16
N GLN A 627 5.98 -2.71 4.71
CA GLN A 627 7.26 -2.21 4.21
C GLN A 627 7.09 -1.49 2.87
N PRO A 628 7.92 -0.48 2.57
CA PRO A 628 7.82 0.29 1.34
C PRO A 628 8.16 -0.57 0.11
N LEU A 629 7.49 -0.27 -1.01
CA LEU A 629 7.68 -0.98 -2.28
C LEU A 629 9.13 -0.91 -2.77
N PHE A 630 9.74 0.28 -2.75
CA PHE A 630 11.16 0.48 -3.07
C PHE A 630 12.03 0.47 -1.80
N GLY A 631 11.70 -0.41 -0.85
CA GLY A 631 12.46 -0.60 0.37
C GLY A 631 13.60 -1.61 0.22
N ARG A 632 14.50 -1.62 1.21
CA ARG A 632 15.65 -2.54 1.20
C ARG A 632 15.30 -4.00 1.35
N TYR A 633 14.13 -4.35 1.90
CA TYR A 633 13.68 -5.74 2.03
C TYR A 633 12.74 -6.10 0.89
N GLN A 634 13.10 -7.12 0.11
CA GLN A 634 12.34 -7.60 -1.03
C GLN A 634 12.03 -9.10 -0.92
N PRO A 635 10.82 -9.54 -1.26
CA PRO A 635 9.64 -8.68 -1.41
C PRO A 635 9.29 -7.99 -0.08
N PRO A 636 8.60 -6.84 -0.11
CA PRO A 636 8.22 -6.12 1.10
C PRO A 636 7.30 -6.97 1.98
N ALA A 637 7.53 -6.95 3.30
CA ALA A 637 6.66 -7.65 4.24
C ALA A 637 5.34 -6.88 4.41
N LEU A 638 4.23 -7.53 4.08
CA LEU A 638 2.86 -6.99 4.20
C LEU A 638 2.29 -7.40 5.57
N THR A 639 2.77 -6.76 6.65
CA THR A 639 2.41 -7.13 8.03
C THR A 639 0.93 -6.91 8.33
N SER A 640 0.33 -5.88 7.72
CA SER A 640 -1.08 -5.53 7.86
C SER A 640 -2.03 -6.54 7.21
N GLU A 641 -1.59 -7.28 6.19
CA GLU A 641 -2.38 -8.31 5.50
C GLU A 641 -2.85 -9.42 6.45
N THR A 642 -2.07 -9.72 7.50
CA THR A 642 -2.44 -10.75 8.49
C THR A 642 -3.78 -10.44 9.15
N GLN A 643 -4.04 -9.17 9.48
CA GLN A 643 -5.32 -8.77 10.07
C GLN A 643 -6.43 -8.82 9.03
N ARG A 644 -6.21 -8.31 7.82
CA ARG A 644 -7.18 -8.36 6.71
C ARG A 644 -7.53 -9.80 6.33
N GLN A 645 -6.56 -10.70 6.33
CA GLN A 645 -6.80 -12.14 6.08
C GLN A 645 -7.79 -12.74 7.09
N ARG A 646 -7.64 -12.43 8.39
CA ARG A 646 -8.59 -12.90 9.42
C ARG A 646 -9.96 -12.25 9.29
N GLN A 647 -10.02 -10.97 8.93
CA GLN A 647 -11.27 -10.27 8.66
C GLN A 647 -12.01 -10.91 7.48
N ALA A 648 -11.29 -11.21 6.40
CA ALA A 648 -11.83 -11.91 5.23
C ALA A 648 -12.36 -13.32 5.59
N GLU A 649 -11.65 -14.09 6.42
CA GLU A 649 -12.08 -15.41 6.89
C GLU A 649 -13.42 -15.35 7.64
N ILE A 650 -13.61 -14.34 8.48
CA ILE A 650 -14.86 -14.18 9.25
C ILE A 650 -16.02 -13.83 8.31
N VAL A 651 -15.83 -12.90 7.37
CA VAL A 651 -16.86 -12.55 6.39
C VAL A 651 -17.15 -13.72 5.46
N ALA A 652 -16.12 -14.44 4.99
CA ALA A 652 -16.24 -15.65 4.17
C ALA A 652 -17.08 -16.72 4.87
N ASN A 653 -16.81 -16.99 6.16
CA ASN A 653 -17.58 -17.94 6.96
C ASN A 653 -19.06 -17.53 7.08
N PHE A 654 -19.34 -16.23 7.25
CA PHE A 654 -20.71 -15.73 7.32
C PHE A 654 -21.46 -15.93 5.98
N VAL A 655 -20.80 -15.67 4.85
CA VAL A 655 -21.34 -15.91 3.51
C VAL A 655 -21.58 -17.39 3.25
N GLN A 656 -20.66 -18.27 3.64
CA GLN A 656 -20.83 -19.73 3.52
C GLN A 656 -22.00 -20.25 4.36
N GLN A 657 -22.24 -19.68 5.55
CA GLN A 657 -23.41 -20.00 6.35
C GLN A 657 -24.71 -19.60 5.62
N ALA A 658 -24.77 -18.44 4.99
CA ALA A 658 -25.92 -18.03 4.17
C ALA A 658 -26.16 -19.00 3.00
N ALA A 659 -25.12 -19.42 2.31
CA ALA A 659 -25.20 -20.39 1.22
C ALA A 659 -25.61 -21.80 1.71
N THR A 660 -25.20 -22.19 2.91
CA THR A 660 -25.60 -23.47 3.55
C THR A 660 -27.09 -23.47 3.90
N LEU A 661 -27.59 -22.36 4.45
CA LEU A 661 -29.03 -22.22 4.76
C LEU A 661 -29.88 -22.14 3.48
N ALA A 662 -29.39 -21.46 2.47
CA ALA A 662 -30.07 -21.29 1.19
C ALA A 662 -29.04 -21.14 0.05
N PRO A 663 -28.84 -22.17 -0.79
CA PRO A 663 -27.88 -22.09 -1.93
C PRO A 663 -28.15 -20.95 -2.92
N GLN A 664 -29.39 -20.43 -2.93
CA GLN A 664 -29.80 -19.29 -3.76
C GLN A 664 -29.84 -17.96 -2.98
N ALA A 665 -29.20 -17.90 -1.80
CA ALA A 665 -29.10 -16.66 -1.04
C ALA A 665 -28.37 -15.58 -1.86
N LYS A 666 -29.00 -14.41 -1.92
CA LYS A 666 -28.46 -13.25 -2.61
C LYS A 666 -27.68 -12.42 -1.59
N VAL A 667 -26.38 -12.49 -1.68
CA VAL A 667 -25.46 -11.78 -0.80
C VAL A 667 -24.58 -10.87 -1.64
N VAL A 668 -24.46 -9.61 -1.22
CA VAL A 668 -23.51 -8.61 -1.73
C VAL A 668 -22.55 -8.26 -0.60
N VAL A 669 -21.28 -8.43 -0.82
CA VAL A 669 -20.20 -7.97 0.07
C VAL A 669 -19.55 -6.79 -0.62
N LEU A 670 -19.51 -5.63 0.04
CA LEU A 670 -18.97 -4.42 -0.56
C LEU A 670 -18.13 -3.64 0.45
N GLY A 671 -17.35 -2.71 -0.06
CA GLY A 671 -16.63 -1.74 0.74
C GLY A 671 -15.15 -1.69 0.43
N ASP A 672 -14.45 -0.86 1.20
CA ASP A 672 -13.01 -0.76 1.21
C ASP A 672 -12.41 -1.97 1.95
N LEU A 673 -11.94 -2.96 1.19
CA LEU A 673 -11.29 -4.15 1.72
C LEU A 673 -9.78 -3.96 1.92
N ASN A 674 -9.26 -2.77 1.56
CA ASN A 674 -7.87 -2.35 1.75
C ASN A 674 -6.84 -3.34 1.16
N ASP A 675 -7.24 -4.11 0.14
CA ASP A 675 -6.35 -5.06 -0.51
C ASP A 675 -6.72 -5.31 -1.98
N PHE A 676 -5.77 -5.84 -2.75
CA PHE A 676 -5.88 -6.01 -4.19
C PHE A 676 -6.71 -7.23 -4.57
N GLN A 677 -7.36 -7.22 -5.74
CA GLN A 677 -8.18 -8.32 -6.28
C GLN A 677 -7.41 -9.66 -6.40
N PHE A 678 -6.08 -9.62 -6.45
CA PHE A 678 -5.21 -10.80 -6.51
C PHE A 678 -4.61 -11.20 -5.16
N SER A 679 -4.95 -10.50 -4.06
CA SER A 679 -4.42 -10.76 -2.72
C SER A 679 -5.02 -12.01 -2.06
N ARG A 680 -4.40 -12.45 -0.95
CA ARG A 680 -4.88 -13.59 -0.17
C ARG A 680 -6.24 -13.34 0.50
N PRO A 681 -6.52 -12.18 1.12
CA PRO A 681 -7.83 -11.87 1.66
C PRO A 681 -8.95 -11.97 0.62
N LEU A 682 -8.75 -11.41 -0.59
CA LEU A 682 -9.72 -11.48 -1.66
C LEU A 682 -9.89 -12.90 -2.21
N SER A 683 -8.80 -13.66 -2.30
CA SER A 683 -8.85 -15.09 -2.65
C SER A 683 -9.68 -15.90 -1.65
N THR A 684 -9.62 -15.58 -0.36
CA THR A 684 -10.42 -16.21 0.70
C THR A 684 -11.91 -15.95 0.50
N LEU A 685 -12.30 -14.72 0.19
CA LEU A 685 -13.69 -14.36 -0.10
C LEU A 685 -14.19 -15.03 -1.40
N LYS A 686 -13.37 -15.08 -2.44
CA LYS A 686 -13.70 -15.80 -3.70
C LYS A 686 -13.89 -17.30 -3.46
N ASN A 687 -13.05 -17.93 -2.64
CA ASN A 687 -13.17 -19.34 -2.26
C ASN A 687 -14.43 -19.64 -1.43
N ALA A 688 -15.03 -18.63 -0.81
CA ALA A 688 -16.32 -18.76 -0.12
C ALA A 688 -17.53 -18.70 -1.08
N GLY A 689 -17.31 -18.62 -2.38
CA GLY A 689 -18.35 -18.59 -3.41
C GLY A 689 -18.79 -17.19 -3.84
N LEU A 690 -17.98 -16.16 -3.56
CA LEU A 690 -18.19 -14.81 -4.05
C LEU A 690 -17.45 -14.58 -5.37
N ALA A 691 -18.07 -13.87 -6.31
CA ALA A 691 -17.42 -13.35 -7.49
C ALA A 691 -17.07 -11.89 -7.26
N ASP A 692 -15.85 -11.51 -7.49
CA ASP A 692 -15.38 -10.14 -7.43
C ASP A 692 -15.70 -9.44 -8.76
N LEU A 693 -16.58 -8.44 -8.72
CA LEU A 693 -17.08 -7.82 -9.94
C LEU A 693 -16.03 -6.97 -10.65
N VAL A 694 -15.00 -6.50 -9.96
CA VAL A 694 -13.89 -5.75 -10.58
C VAL A 694 -13.19 -6.61 -11.65
N GLU A 695 -13.14 -7.93 -11.48
CA GLU A 695 -12.53 -8.85 -12.46
C GLU A 695 -13.31 -8.94 -13.78
N THR A 696 -14.53 -8.41 -13.84
CA THR A 696 -15.32 -8.34 -15.08
C THR A 696 -14.92 -7.18 -16.01
N LEU A 697 -14.21 -6.19 -15.47
CA LEU A 697 -13.72 -5.04 -16.23
C LEU A 697 -12.42 -5.38 -16.98
N PRO A 698 -12.09 -4.63 -18.05
CA PRO A 698 -10.74 -4.66 -18.63
C PRO A 698 -9.67 -4.31 -17.60
N GLU A 699 -8.49 -4.90 -17.68
CA GLU A 699 -7.41 -4.70 -16.70
C GLU A 699 -7.08 -3.22 -16.48
N ALA A 700 -7.03 -2.43 -17.54
CA ALA A 700 -6.70 -1.00 -17.47
C ALA A 700 -7.76 -0.13 -16.76
N GLU A 701 -8.95 -0.69 -16.49
CA GLU A 701 -10.05 0.00 -15.77
C GLU A 701 -10.20 -0.50 -14.32
N ARG A 702 -9.32 -1.40 -13.86
CA ARG A 702 -9.40 -2.01 -12.52
C ARG A 702 -8.63 -1.19 -11.49
N TYR A 703 -9.18 -0.06 -11.05
CA TYR A 703 -8.64 0.70 -9.92
C TYR A 703 -9.73 1.55 -9.27
N THR A 704 -9.64 1.65 -7.96
CA THR A 704 -10.52 2.48 -7.12
C THR A 704 -9.73 3.52 -6.32
N TYR A 705 -8.40 3.48 -6.41
CA TYR A 705 -7.49 4.31 -5.63
C TYR A 705 -6.17 4.51 -6.39
N ILE A 706 -5.54 5.67 -6.24
CA ILE A 706 -4.19 5.90 -6.77
C ILE A 706 -3.24 6.25 -5.63
N TYR A 707 -2.23 5.41 -5.41
CA TYR A 707 -1.21 5.63 -4.39
C TYR A 707 0.18 5.71 -5.01
N ASP A 708 0.90 6.81 -4.75
CA ASP A 708 2.22 7.06 -5.33
C ASP A 708 2.27 6.85 -6.86
N GLY A 709 1.17 7.14 -7.57
CA GLY A 709 1.05 6.96 -9.01
C GLY A 709 0.72 5.54 -9.46
N ASN A 710 0.54 4.59 -8.55
CA ASN A 710 0.02 3.26 -8.82
C ASN A 710 -1.50 3.24 -8.68
N ALA A 711 -2.20 3.03 -9.77
CA ALA A 711 -3.63 2.78 -9.79
C ALA A 711 -3.92 1.35 -9.32
N GLN A 712 -4.71 1.19 -8.27
CA GLN A 712 -4.92 -0.08 -7.57
C GLN A 712 -6.36 -0.22 -7.09
N VAL A 713 -6.81 -1.45 -6.94
CA VAL A 713 -8.12 -1.77 -6.37
C VAL A 713 -7.97 -1.90 -4.85
N LEU A 714 -8.78 -1.17 -4.09
CA LEU A 714 -8.96 -1.33 -2.63
C LEU A 714 -10.42 -1.56 -2.28
N ASP A 715 -11.34 -0.95 -3.04
CA ASP A 715 -12.78 -1.11 -2.90
C ASP A 715 -13.26 -2.25 -3.79
N HIS A 716 -14.25 -2.98 -3.33
CA HIS A 716 -14.79 -4.14 -4.03
C HIS A 716 -16.30 -4.24 -3.86
N ILE A 717 -16.99 -4.67 -4.92
CA ILE A 717 -18.34 -5.24 -4.83
C ILE A 717 -18.26 -6.69 -5.27
N MET A 718 -18.49 -7.59 -4.31
CA MET A 718 -18.48 -9.04 -4.53
C MET A 718 -19.89 -9.60 -4.38
N VAL A 719 -20.25 -10.55 -5.22
CA VAL A 719 -21.62 -11.10 -5.23
C VAL A 719 -21.63 -12.63 -5.10
N SER A 720 -22.62 -13.16 -4.40
CA SER A 720 -22.86 -14.62 -4.34
C SER A 720 -23.20 -15.20 -5.72
N GLN A 721 -23.00 -16.50 -5.89
CA GLN A 721 -23.25 -17.22 -7.15
C GLN A 721 -24.65 -16.95 -7.74
N ALA A 722 -25.66 -16.75 -6.87
CA ALA A 722 -27.02 -16.44 -7.28
C ALA A 722 -27.18 -15.09 -8.01
N LEU A 723 -26.21 -14.20 -7.87
CA LEU A 723 -26.20 -12.85 -8.45
C LEU A 723 -25.18 -12.70 -9.59
N GLN A 724 -24.18 -13.58 -9.69
CA GLN A 724 -23.07 -13.46 -10.64
C GLN A 724 -23.53 -13.30 -12.11
N GLY A 725 -24.50 -14.10 -12.53
CA GLY A 725 -24.99 -14.10 -13.93
C GLY A 725 -25.95 -12.96 -14.28
N VAL A 726 -26.31 -12.10 -13.33
CA VAL A 726 -27.28 -11.01 -13.47
C VAL A 726 -26.73 -9.66 -13.06
N ALA A 727 -25.43 -9.60 -12.73
CA ALA A 727 -24.74 -8.38 -12.32
C ALA A 727 -24.10 -7.68 -13.53
N ASP A 728 -24.26 -6.36 -13.57
CA ASP A 728 -23.51 -5.39 -14.38
C ASP A 728 -22.76 -4.48 -13.43
N TYR A 729 -21.51 -4.09 -13.73
CA TYR A 729 -20.64 -3.41 -12.77
C TYR A 729 -19.85 -2.29 -13.44
N ASP A 730 -19.58 -1.25 -12.65
CA ASP A 730 -18.86 -0.06 -13.10
C ASP A 730 -18.09 0.58 -11.93
N ILE A 731 -16.85 0.98 -12.17
CA ILE A 731 -16.10 1.91 -11.32
C ILE A 731 -16.24 3.28 -11.95
N VAL A 732 -16.61 4.30 -11.18
CA VAL A 732 -16.90 5.63 -11.73
C VAL A 732 -15.79 6.59 -11.31
N HIS A 733 -14.86 6.83 -12.24
CA HIS A 733 -13.67 7.63 -11.97
C HIS A 733 -14.01 9.13 -11.89
N VAL A 734 -14.06 9.64 -10.66
CA VAL A 734 -14.46 11.03 -10.33
C VAL A 734 -13.61 11.68 -9.25
N ASN A 735 -12.71 10.91 -8.60
CA ASN A 735 -11.97 11.33 -7.42
C ASN A 735 -10.46 11.13 -7.56
N SER A 736 -9.95 9.90 -7.48
CA SER A 736 -8.52 9.58 -7.31
C SER A 736 -7.62 10.09 -8.44
N GLU A 737 -8.18 10.46 -9.57
CA GLU A 737 -7.48 11.02 -10.71
C GLU A 737 -7.34 12.55 -10.67
N PHE A 738 -8.03 13.24 -9.75
CA PHE A 738 -8.16 14.69 -9.72
C PHE A 738 -7.48 15.30 -8.50
N ALA A 739 -6.75 16.39 -8.69
CA ALA A 739 -6.09 17.12 -7.61
C ALA A 739 -7.08 17.85 -6.66
N ASP A 740 -8.32 18.03 -7.08
CA ASP A 740 -9.40 18.64 -6.30
C ASP A 740 -10.48 17.63 -5.88
N GLN A 741 -10.09 16.37 -5.71
CA GLN A 741 -10.96 15.25 -5.31
C GLN A 741 -11.82 15.53 -4.07
N ALA A 742 -13.00 14.90 -4.00
CA ALA A 742 -13.88 14.95 -2.83
C ALA A 742 -13.65 13.79 -1.86
N SER A 743 -13.00 12.73 -2.33
CA SER A 743 -12.49 11.56 -1.65
C SER A 743 -11.29 11.04 -2.43
N ASP A 744 -10.40 10.33 -1.79
CA ASP A 744 -9.26 9.65 -2.43
C ASP A 744 -9.65 8.31 -3.07
N HIS A 745 -10.87 7.82 -2.85
CA HIS A 745 -11.43 6.60 -3.42
C HIS A 745 -12.44 6.88 -4.53
N GLU A 746 -12.45 6.03 -5.56
CA GLU A 746 -13.48 6.01 -6.58
C GLU A 746 -14.72 5.23 -6.09
N PRO A 747 -15.94 5.76 -6.32
CA PRO A 747 -17.14 4.99 -6.04
C PRO A 747 -17.40 3.92 -7.11
N GLU A 748 -18.01 2.84 -6.67
CA GLU A 748 -18.38 1.71 -7.50
C GLU A 748 -19.89 1.49 -7.52
N VAL A 749 -20.43 0.88 -8.58
CA VAL A 749 -21.84 0.51 -8.65
C VAL A 749 -22.07 -0.82 -9.35
N ALA A 750 -22.79 -1.71 -8.69
CA ALA A 750 -23.33 -2.94 -9.28
C ALA A 750 -24.82 -2.78 -9.55
N ARG A 751 -25.31 -3.26 -10.71
CA ARG A 751 -26.72 -3.33 -11.09
C ARG A 751 -27.12 -4.78 -11.23
N LEU A 752 -28.01 -5.24 -10.38
CA LEU A 752 -28.45 -6.61 -10.27
C LEU A 752 -29.82 -6.76 -10.91
N ASN A 753 -29.90 -7.46 -12.05
CA ASN A 753 -31.17 -7.67 -12.75
C ASN A 753 -32.06 -8.64 -11.95
N LEU A 754 -32.99 -8.08 -11.18
CA LEU A 754 -33.92 -8.79 -10.27
C LEU A 754 -35.37 -8.45 -10.62
N PRO A 755 -35.92 -9.02 -11.71
CA PRO A 755 -37.30 -8.76 -12.09
C PRO A 755 -38.27 -9.25 -11.00
N PRO A 756 -39.46 -8.64 -10.90
CA PRO A 756 -40.44 -9.01 -9.88
C PRO A 756 -40.73 -10.49 -9.80
N GLN A 757 -40.74 -11.08 -8.61
CA GLN A 757 -41.26 -12.40 -8.34
C GLN A 757 -42.79 -12.39 -8.42
N VAL A 758 -43.36 -13.16 -9.34
CA VAL A 758 -44.78 -13.07 -9.64
C VAL A 758 -45.42 -14.45 -9.78
N SER A 759 -46.69 -14.53 -9.39
CA SER A 759 -47.54 -15.70 -9.68
C SER A 759 -48.60 -15.33 -10.71
N ASP A 760 -48.79 -16.18 -11.74
CA ASP A 760 -49.80 -15.94 -12.80
C ASP A 760 -51.20 -16.24 -12.22
N ILE A 761 -52.05 -15.22 -12.20
CA ILE A 761 -53.44 -15.30 -11.79
C ILE A 761 -54.38 -14.83 -12.89
N SER A 762 -53.94 -14.87 -14.15
CA SER A 762 -54.73 -14.40 -15.33
C SER A 762 -56.12 -15.08 -15.39
N SER A 763 -56.25 -16.33 -14.96
CA SER A 763 -57.50 -17.06 -14.93
C SER A 763 -58.54 -16.47 -13.98
N GLN A 764 -58.12 -15.62 -13.01
CA GLN A 764 -58.98 -14.93 -12.08
C GLN A 764 -59.57 -13.61 -12.64
N PHE A 765 -59.29 -13.30 -13.91
CA PHE A 765 -59.73 -12.04 -14.52
C PHE A 765 -60.48 -12.26 -15.84
N GLY A 766 -61.65 -11.63 -15.95
CA GLY A 766 -62.23 -11.36 -17.24
C GLY A 766 -61.51 -10.16 -17.90
N MET A 767 -61.10 -10.34 -19.16
CA MET A 767 -60.30 -9.30 -19.86
C MET A 767 -61.03 -8.80 -21.12
N LEU A 768 -61.20 -7.49 -21.27
CA LEU A 768 -61.79 -6.85 -22.42
C LEU A 768 -60.84 -5.78 -22.97
N LYS A 769 -60.53 -5.88 -24.29
CA LYS A 769 -59.69 -4.91 -25.01
C LYS A 769 -60.55 -3.94 -25.78
N SER A 770 -60.28 -2.63 -25.70
CA SER A 770 -60.88 -1.67 -26.64
C SER A 770 -60.18 -1.70 -28.00
N GLY A 771 -60.79 -1.05 -29.00
CA GLY A 771 -60.07 -0.65 -30.21
C GLY A 771 -58.95 0.36 -29.88
N LEU A 772 -57.96 0.45 -30.77
CA LEU A 772 -56.85 1.40 -30.67
C LEU A 772 -57.11 2.60 -31.62
N SER A 773 -56.90 3.81 -31.13
CA SER A 773 -56.97 5.05 -31.86
C SER A 773 -55.64 5.79 -31.83
N TYR A 774 -55.25 6.40 -32.96
CA TYR A 774 -54.04 7.21 -33.00
C TYR A 774 -54.25 8.59 -32.36
N ASN A 775 -53.41 8.95 -31.44
CA ASN A 775 -53.41 10.27 -30.81
C ASN A 775 -52.28 11.14 -31.40
N PHE A 776 -52.65 12.19 -32.14
CA PHE A 776 -51.69 13.06 -32.82
C PHE A 776 -50.82 13.89 -31.86
N ALA A 777 -51.32 14.24 -30.69
CA ALA A 777 -50.60 15.04 -29.73
C ALA A 777 -49.46 14.22 -29.03
N SER A 778 -49.77 12.99 -28.63
CA SER A 778 -48.80 12.09 -28.01
C SER A 778 -48.04 11.20 -29.01
N LYS A 779 -48.43 11.21 -30.29
CA LYS A 779 -47.87 10.32 -31.34
C LYS A 779 -47.97 8.82 -31.00
N THR A 780 -48.97 8.42 -30.22
CA THR A 780 -49.15 7.03 -29.75
C THR A 780 -50.51 6.49 -30.20
N TYR A 781 -50.60 5.13 -30.29
CA TYR A 781 -51.86 4.43 -30.43
C TYR A 781 -52.45 4.15 -29.04
N ASN A 782 -53.61 4.70 -28.73
CA ASN A 782 -54.21 4.63 -27.40
C ASN A 782 -55.42 3.70 -27.39
N GLY A 783 -55.53 2.91 -26.32
CA GLY A 783 -56.65 2.04 -26.04
C GLY A 783 -56.82 1.78 -24.54
N THR A 784 -57.72 0.89 -24.20
CA THR A 784 -58.02 0.54 -22.82
C THR A 784 -58.09 -0.99 -22.66
N LEU A 785 -57.45 -1.53 -21.65
CA LEU A 785 -57.67 -2.88 -21.20
C LEU A 785 -58.51 -2.85 -19.93
N THR A 786 -59.67 -3.46 -19.95
CA THR A 786 -60.53 -3.58 -18.76
C THR A 786 -60.40 -4.97 -18.19
N LEU A 787 -60.04 -5.06 -16.90
CA LEU A 787 -59.94 -6.25 -16.12
C LEU A 787 -61.12 -6.33 -15.16
N THR A 788 -61.74 -7.49 -15.02
CA THR A 788 -62.80 -7.76 -14.03
C THR A 788 -62.38 -8.89 -13.13
N ALA A 789 -62.13 -8.62 -11.85
CA ALA A 789 -61.65 -9.60 -10.88
C ALA A 789 -62.74 -10.58 -10.47
N SER A 790 -62.49 -11.87 -10.51
CA SER A 790 -63.41 -12.92 -10.00
C SER A 790 -63.35 -13.15 -8.48
N ALA A 791 -62.24 -12.77 -7.85
CA ALA A 791 -61.99 -12.87 -6.42
C ALA A 791 -61.34 -11.58 -5.89
N ALA A 792 -61.38 -11.37 -4.57
CA ALA A 792 -60.70 -10.26 -3.91
C ALA A 792 -59.18 -10.49 -3.90
N ILE A 793 -58.39 -9.45 -4.20
CA ILE A 793 -56.92 -9.52 -4.28
C ILE A 793 -56.35 -8.36 -3.45
N ASN A 794 -55.51 -8.74 -2.48
CA ASN A 794 -54.93 -7.80 -1.50
C ASN A 794 -53.44 -7.42 -1.81
N LYS A 795 -52.90 -7.90 -2.91
CA LYS A 795 -51.55 -7.62 -3.37
C LYS A 795 -51.57 -6.83 -4.69
N PRO A 796 -50.58 -5.97 -5.01
CA PRO A 796 -50.52 -5.27 -6.29
C PRO A 796 -50.46 -6.24 -7.46
N LEU A 797 -51.07 -5.85 -8.59
CA LEU A 797 -51.07 -6.60 -9.84
C LEU A 797 -50.03 -6.04 -10.80
N LEU A 798 -49.40 -6.93 -11.57
CA LEU A 798 -48.60 -6.62 -12.74
C LEU A 798 -49.30 -7.15 -13.97
N VAL A 799 -49.76 -6.25 -14.87
CA VAL A 799 -50.48 -6.61 -16.08
C VAL A 799 -49.52 -6.56 -17.26
N ALA A 800 -48.94 -7.70 -17.61
CA ALA A 800 -47.96 -7.81 -18.66
C ALA A 800 -48.61 -7.95 -20.05
N LEU A 801 -48.05 -7.32 -21.08
CA LEU A 801 -48.51 -7.40 -22.46
C LEU A 801 -47.53 -8.18 -23.32
N ARG A 802 -47.76 -9.49 -23.45
CA ARG A 802 -46.93 -10.40 -24.31
C ARG A 802 -47.25 -10.26 -25.79
N ASN A 803 -46.38 -10.76 -26.64
CA ASN A 803 -46.53 -10.85 -28.10
C ASN A 803 -46.71 -9.51 -28.76
N LEU A 804 -46.10 -8.44 -28.27
CA LEU A 804 -46.03 -7.17 -29.00
C LEU A 804 -45.18 -7.38 -30.28
N PRO A 805 -45.64 -6.88 -31.44
CA PRO A 805 -44.86 -6.95 -32.67
C PRO A 805 -43.53 -6.23 -32.58
N ALA A 806 -42.53 -6.65 -33.34
CA ALA A 806 -41.24 -6.00 -33.43
C ALA A 806 -41.42 -4.50 -33.78
N GLY A 807 -40.70 -3.61 -33.08
CA GLY A 807 -40.79 -2.16 -33.24
C GLY A 807 -42.02 -1.51 -32.58
N VAL A 808 -42.89 -2.29 -31.91
CA VAL A 808 -43.97 -1.76 -31.05
C VAL A 808 -43.57 -1.84 -29.61
N SER A 809 -43.69 -0.72 -28.87
CA SER A 809 -43.43 -0.65 -27.43
C SER A 809 -44.60 -0.04 -26.67
N LEU A 810 -44.80 -0.40 -25.38
CA LEU A 810 -45.77 0.20 -24.50
C LEU A 810 -45.18 1.48 -23.91
N ALA A 811 -45.62 2.66 -24.37
CA ALA A 811 -45.08 3.95 -23.99
C ALA A 811 -45.33 4.32 -22.52
N ASN A 812 -46.35 3.74 -21.89
CA ASN A 812 -46.67 3.92 -20.47
C ASN A 812 -46.44 2.65 -19.65
N ALA A 813 -45.44 1.83 -20.04
CA ALA A 813 -45.05 0.72 -19.24
C ALA A 813 -44.56 1.18 -17.84
N TRP A 814 -44.95 0.46 -16.80
CA TRP A 814 -44.42 0.64 -15.46
C TRP A 814 -43.04 0.00 -15.35
N GLY A 815 -42.80 -1.14 -16.01
CA GLY A 815 -41.58 -1.90 -16.00
C GLY A 815 -41.62 -3.05 -16.99
N TYR A 816 -40.62 -3.95 -16.89
CA TYR A 816 -40.49 -5.11 -17.76
C TYR A 816 -40.33 -6.39 -16.92
N LEU A 817 -41.08 -7.44 -17.26
CA LEU A 817 -40.98 -8.79 -16.65
C LEU A 817 -40.38 -9.72 -17.70
N SER A 818 -39.09 -10.07 -17.56
CA SER A 818 -38.33 -10.84 -18.57
C SER A 818 -38.46 -10.27 -19.99
N GLY A 819 -38.29 -8.95 -20.12
CA GLY A 819 -38.40 -8.22 -21.40
C GLY A 819 -39.84 -7.93 -21.86
N VAL A 820 -40.87 -8.36 -21.12
CA VAL A 820 -42.28 -8.10 -21.43
C VAL A 820 -42.75 -6.87 -20.64
N PRO A 821 -43.22 -5.79 -21.32
CA PRO A 821 -43.70 -4.59 -20.61
C PRO A 821 -44.96 -4.88 -19.78
N TYR A 822 -45.04 -4.29 -18.59
CA TYR A 822 -46.24 -4.38 -17.74
C TYR A 822 -46.69 -3.04 -17.20
N LEU A 823 -48.00 -3.01 -16.83
CA LEU A 823 -48.62 -1.95 -16.02
C LEU A 823 -48.81 -2.45 -14.58
N ARG A 824 -48.70 -1.56 -13.60
CA ARG A 824 -48.95 -1.88 -12.19
C ARG A 824 -50.31 -1.36 -11.77
N VAL A 825 -51.02 -2.16 -10.95
CA VAL A 825 -52.30 -1.80 -10.31
C VAL A 825 -52.17 -2.01 -8.81
N GLU A 826 -52.47 -0.95 -8.06
CA GLU A 826 -52.39 -1.04 -6.59
C GLU A 826 -53.57 -1.80 -5.99
N ALA A 827 -53.34 -2.47 -4.88
CA ALA A 827 -54.36 -3.19 -4.10
C ALA A 827 -54.97 -2.29 -3.00
N PRO A 828 -56.09 -2.68 -2.36
CA PRO A 828 -56.92 -3.87 -2.59
C PRO A 828 -57.88 -3.78 -3.78
N ILE A 829 -58.19 -4.92 -4.38
CA ILE A 829 -59.14 -5.08 -5.47
C ILE A 829 -60.28 -6.00 -4.98
N ALA A 830 -61.53 -5.55 -5.07
CA ALA A 830 -62.67 -6.33 -4.63
C ALA A 830 -63.10 -7.33 -5.72
N ALA A 831 -63.74 -8.44 -5.29
CA ALA A 831 -64.37 -9.36 -6.25
C ALA A 831 -65.47 -8.62 -7.05
N GLY A 832 -65.51 -8.84 -8.37
CA GLY A 832 -66.38 -8.16 -9.30
C GLY A 832 -65.93 -6.74 -9.68
N GLN A 833 -64.87 -6.18 -9.08
CA GLN A 833 -64.37 -4.87 -9.40
C GLN A 833 -63.83 -4.81 -10.85
N LYS A 834 -64.18 -3.77 -11.57
CA LYS A 834 -63.65 -3.44 -12.91
C LYS A 834 -62.52 -2.42 -12.81
N ILE A 835 -61.38 -2.73 -13.45
CA ILE A 835 -60.21 -1.86 -13.51
C ILE A 835 -59.98 -1.51 -14.96
N SER A 836 -59.93 -0.23 -15.29
CA SER A 836 -59.66 0.25 -16.65
C SER A 836 -58.23 0.77 -16.74
N LEU A 837 -57.38 0.12 -17.54
CA LEU A 837 -55.99 0.45 -17.74
C LEU A 837 -55.78 1.14 -19.07
N PRO A 838 -55.34 2.41 -19.10
CA PRO A 838 -54.99 3.07 -20.35
C PRO A 838 -53.72 2.42 -20.94
N LEU A 839 -53.76 2.10 -22.21
CA LEU A 839 -52.64 1.60 -22.99
C LEU A 839 -52.19 2.65 -24.00
N ARG A 840 -50.87 2.90 -24.08
CA ARG A 840 -50.26 3.81 -25.05
C ARG A 840 -49.11 3.09 -25.75
N PHE A 841 -49.25 2.93 -27.07
CA PHE A 841 -48.20 2.20 -27.85
C PHE A 841 -47.44 3.15 -28.78
N ASN A 842 -46.12 3.11 -28.72
CA ASN A 842 -45.26 3.63 -29.77
C ASN A 842 -45.22 2.61 -30.92
N ASN A 843 -45.50 3.04 -32.16
CA ASN A 843 -45.54 2.21 -33.32
C ASN A 843 -45.16 3.05 -34.56
N PRO A 844 -43.86 3.38 -34.73
CA PRO A 844 -43.42 4.23 -35.85
C PRO A 844 -43.61 3.56 -37.20
N ALA A 845 -43.53 2.22 -37.25
CA ALA A 845 -43.70 1.42 -38.48
C ALA A 845 -45.16 1.21 -38.88
N LYS A 846 -46.12 1.66 -38.02
CA LYS A 846 -47.57 1.49 -38.26
C LYS A 846 -48.00 0.04 -38.51
N THR A 847 -47.33 -0.93 -37.93
CA THR A 847 -47.68 -2.37 -37.97
C THR A 847 -48.94 -2.62 -37.14
N ALA A 848 -49.69 -3.69 -37.48
CA ALA A 848 -50.86 -4.08 -36.69
C ALA A 848 -50.43 -4.41 -35.25
N ILE A 849 -51.05 -3.74 -34.24
CA ILE A 849 -50.71 -3.94 -32.83
C ILE A 849 -51.56 -5.09 -32.27
N GLY A 850 -50.93 -6.25 -32.09
CA GLY A 850 -51.49 -7.37 -31.34
C GLY A 850 -50.78 -7.52 -30.00
N TYR A 851 -51.47 -7.90 -28.91
CA TYR A 851 -50.90 -8.23 -27.62
C TYR A 851 -51.75 -9.25 -26.87
N GLN A 852 -51.10 -10.01 -25.98
CA GLN A 852 -51.76 -10.90 -25.04
C GLN A 852 -51.53 -10.38 -23.62
N PRO A 853 -52.60 -9.96 -22.91
CA PRO A 853 -52.47 -9.52 -21.52
C PRO A 853 -52.40 -10.76 -20.61
N LEU A 854 -51.49 -10.72 -19.64
CA LEU A 854 -51.37 -11.67 -18.53
C LEU A 854 -51.39 -10.87 -17.24
N VAL A 855 -52.06 -11.39 -16.23
CA VAL A 855 -52.19 -10.74 -14.92
C VAL A 855 -51.40 -11.56 -13.91
N TYR A 856 -50.44 -10.91 -13.28
CA TYR A 856 -49.63 -11.49 -12.22
C TYR A 856 -49.87 -10.77 -10.89
N VAL A 857 -49.74 -11.48 -9.80
CA VAL A 857 -49.62 -10.87 -8.45
C VAL A 857 -48.16 -10.91 -8.01
N ALA A 858 -47.71 -9.80 -7.44
CA ALA A 858 -46.38 -9.73 -6.84
C ALA A 858 -46.32 -10.59 -5.58
N ASN A 859 -45.33 -11.47 -5.49
CA ASN A 859 -45.16 -12.41 -4.35
C ASN A 859 -44.67 -11.71 -3.09
#